data_9d6bc52dd5801f332a6a6369bcebc5fa
#
_entry.id   9d6bc52dd5801f332a6a6369bcebc5fa
#
_cell.length_a   1.000
_cell.length_b   1.000
_cell.length_c   1.000
_cell.angle_alpha   90.00
_cell.angle_beta   90.00
_cell.angle_gamma   90.00
#
_symmetry.space_group_name_H-M   'P 1'
#
loop_
_entity.id
_entity.type
_entity.pdbx_description
1 polymer ?
#
loop_
_entity_poly.entity_id
_entity_poly.type
_entity_poly.pdbx_seq_one_letter_code
_entity_poly.pdbx_strand_id
1 'polypeptide(L)'
;MSYNLKLLESFSSNIFNTSLASEPNSSGVPHNTTSELTEPVINRNNGSSNSATCSPDVSNLPAPTYLSSSQDNLLTQIITDQEIQESTYSAFNNYPHITSYLSNDSTSDPLATTSIHPIFTKFSVFDASGDNTLNSVFESGALRLNYNLDNVFSLLDVRLEALKGNGVVSTLGTWNQANLSNELINLASFSNFTGDSYQLRAVARTTDGQEFASASQAINVLSWNRINGSFKGETIDYTADLGIGAVIIGRGGTDTLNLSGISPSSITSINGISLADFNPLSGSTANQAIFGGTAFDYINLADGREIYLQGIERLRFLDSSIFELQVRTNDTFFGSQWNLHISDVGSAWRFTQGTSNVLLASLDTGILTAAGASGDIVDIAIDRLITDPSDDDNFNNYGHGHSAISIMSSTANNSSGISGINWNSNVYVNDVYRGVSLQQAIQDTISYARARNQRVVFQGGIQGDWFNSGGTREQLEQLIRDNSDIAIFAIAAGNGGPNGNLSDPNYLTSVSGVAQLETTHDNVMSVGALRNTSATTRVDGLTNASSVNLASYSNRGSNLTLVAATDSPAIDKFGNMRFFGGTSGANPNVAGIASLVWSVNSSLTGGQVRQILIDTAMDLGAEGRDNTFGHGLVNADAAVRRAVALQRSADLANLYSGRSIFV
;
A
#
# COMPACT_ATOMS: atom_id res chain seq x y z
N MET A 1 -52.02 1.66 -10.41
CA MET A 1 -52.30 2.42 -11.63
C MET A 1 -51.27 1.99 -12.65
N SER A 2 -51.74 1.29 -13.64
CA SER A 2 -51.01 0.68 -14.74
C SER A 2 -50.44 1.73 -15.68
N TYR A 3 -49.14 1.69 -15.92
CA TYR A 3 -48.48 2.02 -17.19
C TYR A 3 -46.95 1.79 -17.01
N ASN A 4 -46.46 0.84 -17.75
CA ASN A 4 -45.08 0.51 -18.14
C ASN A 4 -44.62 -0.89 -17.78
N LEU A 5 -45.30 -1.85 -18.37
CA LEU A 5 -44.82 -3.21 -18.58
C LEU A 5 -45.00 -3.53 -20.08
N LYS A 6 -44.16 -2.95 -20.93
CA LYS A 6 -44.03 -3.31 -22.36
C LYS A 6 -42.83 -2.62 -22.97
N LEU A 7 -41.61 -3.09 -22.60
CA LEU A 7 -40.36 -2.78 -23.33
C LEU A 7 -39.24 -3.74 -22.96
N LEU A 8 -39.56 -5.01 -22.72
CA LEU A 8 -38.57 -6.07 -22.44
C LEU A 8 -38.82 -7.37 -23.21
N GLU A 9 -39.49 -7.29 -24.37
CA GLU A 9 -39.66 -8.43 -25.29
C GLU A 9 -39.33 -8.07 -26.74
N SER A 10 -38.12 -7.56 -27.02
CA SER A 10 -37.63 -7.43 -28.40
C SER A 10 -36.13 -7.42 -28.61
N PHE A 11 -35.36 -8.14 -27.79
CA PHE A 11 -33.96 -8.44 -28.11
C PHE A 11 -33.61 -9.89 -27.79
N SER A 12 -34.31 -10.83 -28.40
CA SER A 12 -33.94 -12.23 -28.38
C SER A 12 -34.43 -12.89 -29.67
N SER A 13 -33.73 -12.64 -30.76
CA SER A 13 -33.76 -13.51 -31.97
C SER A 13 -33.05 -12.77 -33.12
N ASN A 14 -31.77 -12.95 -33.24
CA ASN A 14 -31.02 -12.92 -34.52
C ASN A 14 -29.51 -12.97 -34.19
N ILE A 15 -28.96 -14.15 -34.09
CA ILE A 15 -27.61 -14.56 -34.47
C ILE A 15 -27.52 -16.09 -34.21
N PHE A 16 -28.10 -16.84 -35.15
CA PHE A 16 -27.69 -18.21 -35.45
C PHE A 16 -28.26 -18.52 -36.87
N ASN A 17 -27.42 -18.36 -37.86
CA ASN A 17 -27.41 -19.14 -39.09
C ASN A 17 -26.44 -18.52 -40.11
N THR A 18 -25.25 -19.09 -40.20
CA THR A 18 -24.61 -19.28 -41.50
C THR A 18 -23.68 -20.46 -41.41
N SER A 19 -24.04 -21.40 -42.22
CA SER A 19 -23.60 -22.71 -42.64
C SER A 19 -22.11 -22.95 -42.83
N LEU A 20 -21.75 -24.20 -42.50
CA LEU A 20 -20.62 -25.00 -42.95
C LEU A 20 -20.37 -24.93 -44.47
N ALA A 21 -19.12 -24.69 -44.85
CA ALA A 21 -18.56 -25.15 -46.13
C ALA A 21 -17.07 -25.53 -45.94
N SER A 22 -16.79 -26.71 -46.27
CA SER A 22 -15.63 -27.56 -46.47
C SER A 22 -14.26 -26.95 -46.71
N GLU A 23 -13.26 -27.62 -46.11
CA GLU A 23 -11.81 -27.55 -46.41
C GLU A 23 -11.42 -27.88 -47.86
N PRO A 24 -10.20 -27.47 -48.24
CA PRO A 24 -9.15 -28.50 -48.36
C PRO A 24 -7.75 -28.08 -47.85
N ASN A 25 -7.06 -29.14 -47.40
CA ASN A 25 -5.66 -29.22 -47.01
C ASN A 25 -4.66 -28.49 -47.90
N SER A 26 -3.73 -27.70 -47.27
CA SER A 26 -2.33 -27.70 -47.69
C SER A 26 -1.41 -27.29 -46.54
N SER A 27 -0.41 -28.09 -46.32
CA SER A 27 0.73 -27.99 -45.45
C SER A 27 1.49 -26.66 -45.57
N GLY A 28 1.69 -25.98 -44.42
CA GLY A 28 2.61 -24.87 -44.33
C GLY A 28 2.59 -24.34 -42.88
N VAL A 29 3.61 -24.70 -42.12
CA VAL A 29 3.85 -24.18 -40.79
C VAL A 29 4.11 -22.68 -40.85
N PRO A 30 3.31 -21.82 -40.21
CA PRO A 30 3.76 -20.48 -39.95
C PRO A 30 4.40 -20.44 -38.56
N HIS A 31 5.66 -20.09 -38.53
CA HIS A 31 6.30 -19.61 -37.32
C HIS A 31 5.46 -18.47 -36.72
N ASN A 32 4.85 -18.69 -35.60
CA ASN A 32 4.30 -17.64 -34.77
C ASN A 32 5.48 -16.86 -34.19
N THR A 33 5.85 -15.78 -34.84
CA THR A 33 6.67 -14.73 -34.21
C THR A 33 5.78 -13.96 -33.25
N THR A 34 5.77 -14.38 -31.99
CA THR A 34 5.40 -13.52 -30.89
C THR A 34 6.38 -12.34 -30.92
N SER A 35 5.93 -11.18 -31.36
CA SER A 35 6.66 -9.95 -31.21
C SER A 35 6.68 -9.59 -29.73
N GLU A 36 7.66 -10.10 -28.99
CA GLU A 36 8.01 -9.56 -27.68
C GLU A 36 8.41 -8.11 -27.90
N LEU A 37 7.65 -7.20 -27.30
CA LEU A 37 7.99 -5.79 -27.24
C LEU A 37 9.17 -5.67 -26.27
N THR A 38 10.36 -5.65 -26.82
CA THR A 38 11.55 -5.26 -26.08
C THR A 38 11.50 -3.77 -25.81
N GLU A 39 11.64 -3.38 -24.57
CA GLU A 39 11.89 -1.99 -24.21
C GLU A 39 13.12 -1.47 -24.95
N PRO A 40 13.15 -0.21 -25.37
CA PRO A 40 14.29 0.34 -26.08
C PRO A 40 15.50 0.43 -25.15
N VAL A 41 16.52 -0.35 -25.45
CA VAL A 41 17.82 -0.26 -24.80
C VAL A 41 18.64 0.82 -25.51
N ILE A 42 18.97 1.88 -24.80
CA ILE A 42 19.85 2.93 -25.31
C ILE A 42 21.30 2.48 -25.14
N ASN A 43 21.85 1.90 -26.18
CA ASN A 43 23.28 1.62 -26.27
C ASN A 43 23.97 2.83 -26.94
N ARG A 44 24.59 3.71 -26.17
CA ARG A 44 25.53 4.70 -26.70
C ARG A 44 26.92 4.08 -26.80
N ASN A 45 27.23 3.47 -27.93
CA ASN A 45 28.60 3.24 -28.35
C ASN A 45 29.20 4.57 -28.77
N ASN A 46 30.04 5.16 -27.92
CA ASN A 46 30.96 6.20 -28.35
C ASN A 46 32.10 5.56 -29.12
N GLY A 47 32.06 5.72 -30.45
CA GLY A 47 33.15 5.43 -31.33
C GLY A 47 34.26 6.50 -31.27
N SER A 48 35.39 6.02 -30.95
CA SER A 48 36.76 6.27 -31.37
C SER A 48 37.32 7.69 -31.58
N SER A 49 38.47 7.82 -30.98
CA SER A 49 39.76 8.33 -31.44
C SER A 49 39.96 9.84 -31.56
N ASN A 50 40.80 10.37 -30.71
CA ASN A 50 42.17 10.70 -31.11
C ASN A 50 43.02 11.15 -29.91
N SER A 51 44.23 10.62 -29.93
CA SER A 51 45.37 10.89 -29.09
C SER A 51 45.78 12.37 -29.05
N ALA A 52 46.03 12.91 -27.88
CA ALA A 52 47.08 13.89 -27.67
C ALA A 52 47.58 13.83 -26.22
N THR A 53 48.77 13.37 -26.07
CA THR A 53 49.61 13.42 -24.89
C THR A 53 49.88 14.85 -24.47
N CYS A 54 49.69 15.16 -23.17
CA CYS A 54 50.51 16.11 -22.44
C CYS A 54 50.30 15.93 -20.93
N SER A 55 51.29 15.38 -20.27
CA SER A 55 51.50 15.57 -18.83
C SER A 55 52.01 16.99 -18.57
N PRO A 56 51.68 17.57 -17.42
CA PRO A 56 52.79 17.99 -16.56
C PRO A 56 52.60 17.54 -15.11
N ASP A 57 53.73 17.12 -14.65
CA ASP A 57 54.20 16.94 -13.28
C ASP A 57 53.84 18.14 -12.40
N VAL A 58 53.22 17.91 -11.24
CA VAL A 58 53.26 18.83 -10.11
C VAL A 58 53.40 18.04 -8.83
N SER A 59 54.67 17.82 -8.50
CA SER A 59 55.12 17.51 -7.15
C SER A 59 55.12 18.80 -6.31
N ASN A 60 54.71 18.68 -5.06
CA ASN A 60 54.82 19.61 -3.93
C ASN A 60 53.57 20.46 -3.56
N LEU A 61 52.81 19.90 -2.62
CA LEU A 61 52.18 20.67 -1.55
C LEU A 61 52.16 19.82 -0.26
N PRO A 62 52.39 20.40 0.92
CA PRO A 62 52.60 19.67 2.17
C PRO A 62 51.29 19.20 2.79
N ALA A 63 51.36 18.03 3.47
CA ALA A 63 50.27 17.41 4.20
C ALA A 63 49.79 18.30 5.36
N PRO A 64 48.48 18.36 5.62
CA PRO A 64 47.97 18.97 6.84
C PRO A 64 48.17 18.03 8.02
N THR A 65 48.80 18.54 9.05
CA THR A 65 49.01 17.90 10.36
C THR A 65 47.67 17.70 11.07
N TYR A 66 47.36 16.45 11.36
CA TYR A 66 46.27 16.09 12.27
C TYR A 66 46.64 16.45 13.71
N LEU A 67 45.93 17.39 14.31
CA LEU A 67 45.91 17.58 15.77
C LEU A 67 44.81 16.70 16.35
N SER A 68 45.20 15.80 17.24
CA SER A 68 44.30 14.88 17.94
C SER A 68 43.39 15.62 18.94
N SER A 69 42.07 15.63 18.69
CA SER A 69 41.03 16.16 19.58
C SER A 69 40.49 15.08 20.52
N SER A 70 41.31 14.48 21.35
CA SER A 70 40.86 13.44 22.28
C SER A 70 40.95 13.81 23.77
N GLN A 71 41.21 15.08 24.10
CA GLN A 71 41.26 15.52 25.51
C GLN A 71 40.19 16.53 25.92
N ASP A 72 39.50 17.19 24.97
CA ASP A 72 38.49 18.19 25.32
C ASP A 72 37.09 17.61 25.57
N ASN A 73 36.83 16.35 25.18
CA ASN A 73 35.52 15.71 25.41
C ASN A 73 35.36 15.10 26.81
N LEU A 74 36.42 14.93 27.57
CA LEU A 74 36.31 14.34 28.91
C LEU A 74 36.00 15.39 29.99
N LEU A 75 36.40 16.64 29.79
CA LEU A 75 36.11 17.73 30.75
C LEU A 75 34.67 18.25 30.62
N THR A 76 34.10 18.24 29.40
CA THR A 76 32.71 18.68 29.17
C THR A 76 31.68 17.67 29.70
N GLN A 77 32.03 16.38 29.68
CA GLN A 77 31.15 15.33 30.20
C GLN A 77 31.12 15.27 31.73
N ILE A 78 32.23 15.64 32.40
CA ILE A 78 32.30 15.69 33.88
C ILE A 78 31.54 16.89 34.44
N ILE A 79 31.48 18.02 33.70
CA ILE A 79 30.74 19.21 34.13
C ILE A 79 29.23 19.02 33.96
N THR A 80 28.75 18.31 32.91
CA THR A 80 27.32 18.02 32.71
C THR A 80 26.80 17.00 33.72
N ASP A 81 27.60 16.03 34.13
CA ASP A 81 27.16 15.05 35.14
C ASP A 81 27.10 15.62 36.55
N GLN A 82 27.90 16.67 36.87
CA GLN A 82 27.80 17.37 38.16
C GLN A 82 26.59 18.33 38.22
N GLU A 83 26.26 19.03 37.13
CA GLU A 83 25.08 19.88 37.08
C GLU A 83 23.77 19.09 37.12
N ILE A 84 23.73 17.87 36.55
CA ILE A 84 22.54 17.00 36.63
C ILE A 84 22.35 16.46 38.05
N GLN A 85 23.41 16.19 38.80
CA GLN A 85 23.32 15.74 40.18
C GLN A 85 22.82 16.86 41.12
N GLU A 86 23.22 18.11 40.93
CA GLU A 86 22.72 19.23 41.75
C GLU A 86 21.30 19.65 41.39
N SER A 87 20.87 19.52 40.12
CA SER A 87 19.49 19.83 39.73
C SER A 87 18.47 18.78 40.22
N THR A 88 18.87 17.51 40.32
CA THR A 88 18.03 16.46 40.91
C THR A 88 17.89 16.59 42.41
N TYR A 89 18.92 17.09 43.12
CA TYR A 89 18.83 17.28 44.57
C TYR A 89 17.92 18.45 44.96
N SER A 90 17.79 19.47 44.15
CA SER A 90 16.90 20.60 44.41
C SER A 90 15.42 20.30 44.06
N ALA A 91 15.15 19.32 43.18
CA ALA A 91 13.79 18.91 42.86
C ALA A 91 13.12 18.04 43.92
N PHE A 92 13.92 17.34 44.74
CA PHE A 92 13.39 16.49 45.84
C PHE A 92 12.91 17.26 47.06
N ASN A 93 13.30 18.53 47.21
CA ASN A 93 12.93 19.32 48.38
C ASN A 93 11.55 20.00 48.33
N ASN A 94 10.80 19.84 47.22
CA ASN A 94 9.50 20.49 47.04
C ASN A 94 8.28 19.55 47.13
N TYR A 95 8.45 18.32 47.58
CA TYR A 95 7.30 17.43 47.84
C TYR A 95 7.08 17.21 49.35
N PRO A 96 6.03 17.75 49.92
CA PRO A 96 5.79 17.73 51.39
C PRO A 96 5.44 16.36 51.97
N HIS A 97 5.38 15.29 51.17
CA HIS A 97 4.97 13.96 51.66
C HIS A 97 6.11 12.97 51.90
N ILE A 98 7.40 13.32 51.64
CA ILE A 98 8.51 12.40 51.87
C ILE A 98 9.22 12.63 53.20
N THR A 99 8.95 13.73 53.88
CA THR A 99 9.62 14.09 55.16
C THR A 99 9.04 13.40 56.42
N SER A 100 7.99 12.56 56.28
CA SER A 100 7.42 11.86 57.43
C SER A 100 7.99 10.48 57.71
N TYR A 101 8.95 9.99 56.92
CA TYR A 101 9.57 8.66 57.12
C TYR A 101 11.04 8.68 57.55
N LEU A 102 11.62 9.82 57.82
CA LEU A 102 12.99 9.95 58.32
C LEU A 102 13.01 10.54 59.73
N SER A 103 12.37 9.91 60.71
CA SER A 103 12.59 10.21 62.13
C SER A 103 12.88 8.93 62.90
N ASN A 104 14.17 8.83 63.28
CA ASN A 104 14.68 8.08 64.41
C ASN A 104 14.49 6.56 64.47
N ASP A 105 15.45 5.83 63.95
CA ASP A 105 16.04 4.79 64.76
C ASP A 105 17.54 4.63 64.47
N SER A 106 18.35 4.89 65.47
CA SER A 106 19.79 4.75 65.44
C SER A 106 20.17 3.35 65.89
N THR A 107 20.10 2.37 64.97
CA THR A 107 20.81 1.12 65.11
C THR A 107 21.40 0.74 63.75
N SER A 108 22.69 0.59 63.78
CA SER A 108 23.57 0.25 62.68
C SER A 108 23.12 -1.02 61.95
N ASP A 109 22.60 -0.86 60.75
CA ASP A 109 22.50 -1.92 59.75
C ASP A 109 23.07 -1.43 58.41
N PRO A 110 23.90 -2.20 57.69
CA PRO A 110 24.58 -1.72 56.50
C PRO A 110 23.56 -1.52 55.39
N LEU A 111 23.57 -0.30 54.80
CA LEU A 111 22.99 0.13 53.55
C LEU A 111 22.09 -0.93 52.86
N ALA A 112 20.84 -1.00 53.25
CA ALA A 112 19.80 -1.54 52.37
C ALA A 112 19.70 -0.62 51.16
N THR A 113 20.36 -0.98 50.07
CA THR A 113 20.08 -0.41 48.77
C THR A 113 18.59 -0.68 48.49
N THR A 114 17.74 0.30 48.69
CA THR A 114 16.35 0.25 48.20
C THR A 114 16.50 0.16 46.68
N SER A 115 16.38 -1.04 46.16
CA SER A 115 16.35 -1.23 44.73
C SER A 115 15.11 -0.51 44.19
N ILE A 116 15.36 0.57 43.42
CA ILE A 116 14.29 1.35 42.79
C ILE A 116 13.83 0.52 41.59
N HIS A 117 12.68 -0.09 41.69
CA HIS A 117 12.10 -0.93 40.63
C HIS A 117 11.17 -0.12 39.74
N PRO A 118 11.01 -0.52 38.44
CA PRO A 118 10.00 0.06 37.56
C PRO A 118 8.61 -0.02 38.16
N ILE A 119 7.87 1.08 38.11
CA ILE A 119 6.50 1.17 38.62
C ILE A 119 5.60 1.69 37.50
N PHE A 120 4.54 0.96 37.20
CA PHE A 120 3.51 1.45 36.31
C PHE A 120 2.68 2.55 37.00
N THR A 121 2.86 3.78 36.55
CA THR A 121 2.07 4.94 36.99
C THR A 121 0.81 5.13 36.15
N LYS A 122 0.80 4.54 34.96
CA LYS A 122 -0.36 4.48 34.07
C LYS A 122 -0.33 3.16 33.32
N PHE A 123 -1.47 2.51 33.24
CA PHE A 123 -1.74 1.40 32.33
C PHE A 123 -3.21 1.44 31.94
N SER A 124 -3.46 1.48 30.65
CA SER A 124 -4.82 1.36 30.10
C SER A 124 -4.78 0.70 28.73
N VAL A 125 -5.73 -0.16 28.50
CA VAL A 125 -6.01 -0.79 27.22
C VAL A 125 -7.48 -0.53 26.92
N PHE A 126 -7.78 -0.02 25.76
CA PHE A 126 -9.15 0.27 25.33
C PHE A 126 -9.30 -0.08 23.86
N ASP A 127 -10.53 -0.19 23.40
CA ASP A 127 -10.81 -0.48 22.00
C ASP A 127 -10.43 0.71 21.08
N ALA A 128 -10.53 0.50 19.77
CA ALA A 128 -10.16 1.55 18.80
C ALA A 128 -11.19 2.69 18.76
N SER A 129 -12.38 2.53 19.32
CA SER A 129 -13.40 3.57 19.45
C SER A 129 -13.04 4.60 20.53
N GLY A 130 -12.16 4.21 21.47
CA GLY A 130 -11.63 5.09 22.51
C GLY A 130 -12.53 5.20 23.72
N ASP A 131 -13.55 4.35 23.86
CA ASP A 131 -14.26 4.24 25.12
C ASP A 131 -13.44 3.39 26.11
N ASN A 132 -13.62 3.65 27.40
CA ASN A 132 -12.91 2.92 28.47
C ASN A 132 -13.58 1.59 28.83
N THR A 133 -14.56 1.17 28.06
CA THR A 133 -15.37 -0.01 28.33
C THR A 133 -15.00 -1.09 27.32
N LEU A 134 -14.06 -1.95 27.68
CA LEU A 134 -13.67 -3.11 26.84
C LEU A 134 -14.78 -4.17 26.85
N ASN A 135 -15.98 -3.80 26.46
CA ASN A 135 -17.12 -4.70 26.45
C ASN A 135 -17.08 -5.73 25.33
N SER A 136 -16.39 -5.41 24.25
CA SER A 136 -16.25 -6.28 23.09
C SER A 136 -15.08 -5.84 22.21
N VAL A 137 -14.09 -6.69 22.03
CA VAL A 137 -13.00 -6.46 21.06
C VAL A 137 -13.53 -6.54 19.62
N PHE A 138 -14.72 -7.10 19.48
CA PHE A 138 -15.34 -7.32 18.19
C PHE A 138 -15.71 -6.00 17.48
N GLU A 139 -16.06 -4.95 18.22
CA GLU A 139 -16.44 -3.66 17.64
C GLU A 139 -15.27 -2.95 16.95
N SER A 140 -14.04 -3.29 17.31
CA SER A 140 -12.87 -2.56 16.80
C SER A 140 -11.70 -3.44 16.34
N GLY A 141 -11.63 -4.70 16.73
CA GLY A 141 -10.58 -5.65 16.32
C GLY A 141 -9.15 -5.27 16.69
N ALA A 142 -8.95 -4.07 17.21
CA ALA A 142 -7.66 -3.58 17.65
C ALA A 142 -7.78 -2.94 19.05
N LEU A 143 -6.77 -3.18 19.87
CA LEU A 143 -6.63 -2.53 21.16
C LEU A 143 -5.66 -1.36 21.05
N ARG A 144 -5.97 -0.28 21.78
CA ARG A 144 -5.04 0.82 22.02
C ARG A 144 -4.40 0.64 23.37
N LEU A 145 -3.08 0.59 23.38
CA LEU A 145 -2.28 0.46 24.59
C LEU A 145 -1.69 1.81 24.98
N ASN A 146 -1.85 2.17 26.24
CA ASN A 146 -1.12 3.25 26.89
C ASN A 146 -0.50 2.74 28.17
N TYR A 147 0.76 3.08 28.41
CA TYR A 147 1.37 2.91 29.73
C TYR A 147 2.43 3.98 29.98
N ASN A 148 2.73 4.17 31.27
CA ASN A 148 3.82 5.01 31.74
C ASN A 148 4.53 4.30 32.90
N LEU A 149 5.85 4.31 32.86
CA LEU A 149 6.73 3.71 33.87
C LEU A 149 7.59 4.78 34.53
N ASP A 150 7.66 4.74 35.84
CA ASP A 150 8.68 5.44 36.62
C ASP A 150 9.81 4.47 37.01
N ASN A 151 10.96 4.99 37.36
CA ASN A 151 12.14 4.23 37.82
C ASN A 151 12.71 3.26 36.76
N VAL A 152 12.98 3.76 35.57
CA VAL A 152 13.29 2.96 34.38
C VAL A 152 14.78 2.66 34.15
N PHE A 153 15.67 2.93 35.11
CA PHE A 153 17.13 2.85 34.92
C PHE A 153 17.67 1.48 34.47
N SER A 154 16.90 0.42 34.69
CA SER A 154 17.27 -0.95 34.28
C SER A 154 16.26 -1.61 33.37
N LEU A 155 15.39 -0.84 32.73
CA LEU A 155 14.35 -1.38 31.86
C LEU A 155 14.97 -2.06 30.63
N LEU A 156 14.62 -3.34 30.42
CA LEU A 156 14.97 -4.08 29.22
C LEU A 156 13.83 -3.98 28.18
N ASP A 157 12.63 -4.38 28.58
CA ASP A 157 11.43 -4.32 27.75
C ASP A 157 10.14 -4.26 28.60
N VAL A 158 9.04 -3.94 27.94
CA VAL A 158 7.67 -4.04 28.44
C VAL A 158 6.88 -4.91 27.47
N ARG A 159 6.23 -5.95 27.97
CA ARG A 159 5.34 -6.79 27.15
C ARG A 159 3.90 -6.67 27.63
N LEU A 160 2.96 -6.75 26.70
CA LEU A 160 1.54 -6.88 27.02
C LEU A 160 1.17 -8.36 27.01
N GLU A 161 0.64 -8.83 28.13
CA GLU A 161 0.21 -10.22 28.30
C GLU A 161 -1.30 -10.33 28.38
N ALA A 162 -1.85 -11.34 27.70
CA ALA A 162 -3.21 -11.80 27.90
C ALA A 162 -3.23 -13.04 28.79
N LEU A 163 -4.05 -13.00 29.86
CA LEU A 163 -4.17 -14.07 30.83
C LEU A 163 -5.58 -14.66 30.80
N LYS A 164 -5.66 -15.97 30.98
CA LYS A 164 -6.90 -16.70 31.25
C LYS A 164 -6.76 -17.41 32.60
N GLY A 165 -7.56 -17.01 33.59
CA GLY A 165 -7.28 -17.38 34.96
C GLY A 165 -5.91 -16.82 35.40
N ASN A 166 -5.05 -17.68 35.94
CA ASN A 166 -3.70 -17.29 36.39
C ASN A 166 -2.59 -17.53 35.35
N GLY A 167 -2.95 -18.04 34.16
CA GLY A 167 -1.97 -18.41 33.12
C GLY A 167 -1.90 -17.38 32.00
N VAL A 168 -0.69 -17.05 31.56
CA VAL A 168 -0.47 -16.27 30.33
C VAL A 168 -0.78 -17.17 29.14
N VAL A 169 -1.71 -16.73 28.29
CA VAL A 169 -2.10 -17.45 27.06
C VAL A 169 -1.47 -16.86 25.81
N SER A 170 -1.10 -15.56 25.84
CA SER A 170 -0.45 -14.90 24.72
C SER A 170 0.31 -13.65 25.17
N THR A 171 1.42 -13.34 24.49
CA THR A 171 2.07 -12.03 24.53
C THR A 171 1.64 -11.27 23.28
N LEU A 172 0.96 -10.14 23.48
CA LEU A 172 0.34 -9.35 22.42
C LEU A 172 1.27 -8.30 21.80
N GLY A 173 2.43 -8.07 22.40
CA GLY A 173 3.45 -7.16 21.91
C GLY A 173 4.56 -6.96 22.93
N THR A 174 5.70 -6.43 22.47
CA THR A 174 6.87 -6.12 23.29
C THR A 174 7.51 -4.83 22.81
N TRP A 175 7.84 -3.93 23.75
CA TRP A 175 8.39 -2.61 23.51
C TRP A 175 9.56 -2.33 24.44
N ASN A 176 10.52 -1.53 24.02
CA ASN A 176 11.67 -1.09 24.82
C ASN A 176 11.55 0.35 25.34
N GLN A 177 10.33 0.90 25.35
CA GLN A 177 10.04 2.28 25.74
C GLN A 177 9.42 2.33 27.13
N ALA A 178 9.78 3.35 27.91
CA ALA A 178 9.19 3.60 29.22
C ALA A 178 7.75 4.17 29.14
N ASN A 179 7.45 4.84 28.04
CA ASN A 179 6.15 5.46 27.79
C ASN A 179 5.63 5.01 26.43
N LEU A 180 4.39 4.60 26.39
CA LEU A 180 3.71 4.25 25.16
C LEU A 180 2.33 4.90 25.14
N SER A 181 1.98 5.52 24.03
CA SER A 181 0.70 6.21 23.87
C SER A 181 0.07 5.85 22.53
N ASN A 182 -1.17 5.38 22.58
CA ASN A 182 -1.98 5.03 21.41
C ASN A 182 -1.40 3.93 20.50
N GLU A 183 -0.59 3.03 21.04
CA GLU A 183 -0.12 1.88 20.29
C GLU A 183 -1.29 0.97 19.90
N LEU A 184 -1.38 0.63 18.63
CA LEU A 184 -2.43 -0.26 18.12
C LEU A 184 -1.94 -1.71 18.09
N ILE A 185 -2.69 -2.59 18.73
CA ILE A 185 -2.44 -4.02 18.76
C ILE A 185 -3.56 -4.72 18.03
N ASN A 186 -3.23 -5.36 16.91
CA ASN A 186 -4.19 -6.14 16.13
C ASN A 186 -4.38 -7.52 16.73
N LEU A 187 -5.52 -7.77 17.37
CA LEU A 187 -5.84 -9.04 17.99
C LEU A 187 -6.07 -10.19 16.98
N ALA A 188 -6.46 -9.86 15.75
CA ALA A 188 -6.65 -10.86 14.73
C ALA A 188 -5.35 -11.60 14.34
N SER A 189 -4.18 -11.03 14.69
CA SER A 189 -2.88 -11.67 14.46
C SER A 189 -2.56 -12.80 15.44
N PHE A 190 -3.38 -13.01 16.48
CA PHE A 190 -3.10 -13.97 17.55
C PHE A 190 -4.09 -15.14 17.53
N SER A 191 -3.68 -16.27 16.96
CA SER A 191 -4.49 -17.48 16.78
C SER A 191 -5.01 -18.08 18.10
N ASN A 192 -4.33 -17.82 19.21
CA ASN A 192 -4.70 -18.34 20.54
C ASN A 192 -5.64 -17.43 21.31
N PHE A 193 -6.01 -16.29 20.73
CA PHE A 193 -6.87 -15.29 21.34
C PHE A 193 -8.30 -15.47 20.82
N THR A 194 -8.96 -16.51 21.28
CA THR A 194 -10.32 -16.91 20.85
C THR A 194 -11.38 -16.42 21.83
N GLY A 195 -12.64 -16.42 21.41
CA GLY A 195 -13.77 -15.88 22.17
C GLY A 195 -13.82 -16.36 23.61
N ASP A 196 -13.46 -15.46 24.55
CA ASP A 196 -13.50 -15.68 26.00
C ASP A 196 -13.24 -14.35 26.74
N SER A 197 -13.26 -14.42 28.07
CA SER A 197 -12.86 -13.30 28.91
C SER A 197 -11.38 -13.44 29.30
N TYR A 198 -10.63 -12.40 29.07
CA TYR A 198 -9.19 -12.33 29.38
C TYR A 198 -8.91 -11.18 30.34
N GLN A 199 -7.77 -11.28 31.03
CA GLN A 199 -7.16 -10.17 31.73
C GLN A 199 -5.92 -9.71 30.97
N LEU A 200 -5.81 -8.43 30.70
CA LEU A 200 -4.62 -7.84 30.08
C LEU A 200 -3.78 -7.13 31.13
N ARG A 201 -2.47 -7.33 31.10
CA ARG A 201 -1.52 -6.59 31.93
C ARG A 201 -0.25 -6.27 31.15
N ALA A 202 0.39 -5.16 31.48
CA ALA A 202 1.75 -4.89 31.04
C ALA A 202 2.75 -5.45 32.07
N VAL A 203 3.85 -6.00 31.59
CA VAL A 203 4.93 -6.52 32.43
C VAL A 203 6.25 -5.88 31.99
N ALA A 204 6.85 -5.09 32.86
CA ALA A 204 8.19 -4.52 32.66
C ALA A 204 9.24 -5.54 33.10
N ARG A 205 10.25 -5.78 32.26
CA ARG A 205 11.39 -6.63 32.56
C ARG A 205 12.66 -5.78 32.65
N THR A 206 13.44 -6.02 33.68
CA THR A 206 14.73 -5.35 33.92
C THR A 206 15.90 -6.16 33.35
N THR A 207 17.04 -5.51 33.19
CA THR A 207 18.25 -6.13 32.65
C THR A 207 18.83 -7.23 33.54
N ASP A 208 18.46 -7.27 34.84
CA ASP A 208 18.80 -8.35 35.79
C ASP A 208 17.73 -9.47 35.79
N GLY A 209 16.72 -9.39 34.91
CA GLY A 209 15.72 -10.43 34.69
C GLY A 209 14.53 -10.38 35.65
N GLN A 210 14.39 -9.34 36.48
CA GLN A 210 13.21 -9.18 37.33
C GLN A 210 12.00 -8.67 36.51
N GLU A 211 10.80 -9.03 36.94
CA GLU A 211 9.54 -8.69 36.26
C GLU A 211 8.56 -7.96 37.20
N PHE A 212 7.98 -6.89 36.71
CA PHE A 212 7.05 -6.02 37.42
C PHE A 212 5.79 -5.83 36.57
N ALA A 213 4.65 -6.24 37.11
CA ALA A 213 3.38 -6.19 36.39
C ALA A 213 2.54 -4.97 36.78
N SER A 214 1.82 -4.42 35.81
CA SER A 214 0.73 -3.46 36.04
C SER A 214 -0.47 -4.12 36.74
N ALA A 215 -1.44 -3.33 37.16
CA ALA A 215 -2.79 -3.85 37.42
C ALA A 215 -3.33 -4.49 36.11
N SER A 216 -4.16 -5.52 36.27
CA SER A 216 -4.82 -6.18 35.16
C SER A 216 -6.13 -5.50 34.79
N GLN A 217 -6.46 -5.48 33.51
CA GLN A 217 -7.70 -4.96 32.97
C GLN A 217 -8.45 -6.08 32.24
N ALA A 218 -9.72 -6.25 32.54
CA ALA A 218 -10.56 -7.27 31.91
C ALA A 218 -10.90 -6.88 30.46
N ILE A 219 -10.92 -7.87 29.59
CA ILE A 219 -11.38 -7.76 28.22
C ILE A 219 -12.20 -8.99 27.83
N ASN A 220 -13.32 -8.78 27.17
CA ASN A 220 -14.10 -9.84 26.59
C ASN A 220 -13.82 -9.91 25.09
N VAL A 221 -13.44 -11.08 24.61
CA VAL A 221 -13.20 -11.36 23.19
C VAL A 221 -14.35 -12.23 22.71
N LEU A 222 -15.11 -11.73 21.74
CA LEU A 222 -16.12 -12.56 21.10
C LEU A 222 -15.43 -13.57 20.16
N SER A 223 -15.97 -14.78 20.11
CA SER A 223 -15.55 -15.77 19.13
C SER A 223 -15.91 -15.25 17.73
N TRP A 224 -14.92 -15.05 16.90
CA TRP A 224 -15.15 -14.77 15.50
C TRP A 224 -14.55 -15.83 14.60
N ASN A 225 -15.31 -16.17 13.59
CA ASN A 225 -14.84 -17.04 12.55
C ASN A 225 -14.26 -16.19 11.42
N ARG A 226 -13.02 -16.50 11.03
CA ARG A 226 -12.33 -15.81 9.94
C ARG A 226 -12.15 -16.75 8.76
N ILE A 227 -12.58 -16.32 7.59
CA ILE A 227 -12.33 -17.00 6.33
C ILE A 227 -11.43 -16.10 5.49
N ASN A 228 -10.32 -16.65 5.00
CA ASN A 228 -9.45 -15.97 4.05
C ASN A 228 -9.56 -16.67 2.71
N GLY A 229 -9.84 -15.91 1.68
CA GLY A 229 -9.71 -16.29 0.29
C GLY A 229 -8.27 -16.27 -0.20
N SER A 230 -8.10 -16.45 -1.50
CA SER A 230 -6.83 -16.47 -2.22
C SER A 230 -6.69 -15.21 -3.10
N PHE A 231 -5.66 -15.14 -3.93
CA PHE A 231 -5.49 -14.05 -4.89
C PHE A 231 -6.22 -14.25 -6.23
N LYS A 232 -7.11 -15.22 -6.31
CA LYS A 232 -7.96 -15.49 -7.49
C LYS A 232 -9.42 -15.28 -7.13
N GLY A 233 -10.23 -14.86 -8.09
CA GLY A 233 -11.67 -14.79 -7.91
C GLY A 233 -12.26 -16.16 -7.56
N GLU A 234 -12.99 -16.23 -6.46
CA GLU A 234 -13.57 -17.46 -5.93
C GLU A 234 -14.96 -17.24 -5.34
N THR A 235 -15.65 -18.35 -5.07
CA THR A 235 -16.90 -18.33 -4.32
C THR A 235 -16.62 -18.84 -2.92
N ILE A 236 -16.90 -18.00 -1.91
CA ILE A 236 -16.75 -18.29 -0.50
C ILE A 236 -18.13 -18.57 0.08
N ASP A 237 -18.36 -19.76 0.60
CA ASP A 237 -19.65 -20.14 1.19
C ASP A 237 -19.75 -19.60 2.63
N TYR A 238 -20.80 -18.83 2.89
CA TYR A 238 -21.20 -18.46 4.24
C TYR A 238 -22.10 -19.56 4.82
N THR A 239 -21.69 -20.12 5.95
CA THR A 239 -22.46 -21.11 6.69
C THR A 239 -22.93 -20.54 8.03
N ALA A 240 -24.10 -21.01 8.49
CA ALA A 240 -24.66 -20.56 9.77
C ALA A 240 -23.77 -20.89 10.99
N ASP A 241 -22.83 -21.81 10.83
CA ASP A 241 -21.88 -22.23 11.88
C ASP A 241 -20.83 -21.16 12.22
N LEU A 242 -20.75 -20.09 11.39
CA LEU A 242 -19.82 -18.97 11.62
C LEU A 242 -20.23 -18.06 12.80
N GLY A 243 -21.27 -18.42 13.54
CA GLY A 243 -21.68 -17.75 14.78
C GLY A 243 -22.35 -16.39 14.53
N ILE A 244 -22.36 -15.54 15.57
CA ILE A 244 -23.01 -14.22 15.50
C ILE A 244 -22.18 -13.17 14.77
N GLY A 245 -20.88 -13.44 14.50
CA GLY A 245 -20.00 -12.58 13.74
C GLY A 245 -19.03 -13.41 12.90
N ALA A 246 -18.86 -13.02 11.65
CA ALA A 246 -17.89 -13.61 10.75
C ALA A 246 -17.06 -12.53 10.07
N VAL A 247 -15.75 -12.78 9.90
CA VAL A 247 -14.83 -11.93 9.11
C VAL A 247 -14.42 -12.69 7.87
N ILE A 248 -14.71 -12.14 6.70
CA ILE A 248 -14.43 -12.76 5.41
C ILE A 248 -13.57 -11.82 4.58
N ILE A 249 -12.40 -12.31 4.19
CA ILE A 249 -11.40 -11.57 3.42
C ILE A 249 -11.19 -12.32 2.12
N GLY A 250 -11.70 -11.82 1.01
CA GLY A 250 -11.55 -12.40 -0.33
C GLY A 250 -10.12 -12.30 -0.84
N ARG A 251 -9.48 -11.17 -0.63
CA ARG A 251 -8.17 -10.77 -1.14
C ARG A 251 -8.25 -10.25 -2.56
N GLY A 252 -7.80 -10.98 -3.57
CA GLY A 252 -7.71 -10.50 -4.93
C GLY A 252 -8.51 -11.33 -5.94
N GLY A 253 -8.86 -10.73 -7.05
CA GLY A 253 -9.77 -11.31 -8.04
C GLY A 253 -11.19 -10.78 -7.85
N THR A 254 -12.18 -11.46 -8.42
CA THR A 254 -13.59 -11.12 -8.18
C THR A 254 -14.23 -12.20 -7.32
N ASP A 255 -14.39 -11.89 -6.03
CA ASP A 255 -14.88 -12.81 -5.03
C ASP A 255 -16.40 -12.71 -4.83
N THR A 256 -17.03 -13.84 -4.67
CA THR A 256 -18.47 -13.93 -4.42
C THR A 256 -18.72 -14.57 -3.06
N LEU A 257 -19.29 -13.82 -2.13
CA LEU A 257 -19.82 -14.40 -0.90
C LEU A 257 -21.16 -15.06 -1.19
N ASN A 258 -21.20 -16.37 -1.04
CA ASN A 258 -22.41 -17.16 -1.27
C ASN A 258 -23.27 -17.23 0.00
N LEU A 259 -24.35 -16.47 0.01
CA LEU A 259 -25.35 -16.41 1.08
C LEU A 259 -26.56 -17.32 0.74
N SER A 260 -26.30 -18.55 0.32
CA SER A 260 -27.33 -19.47 -0.22
C SER A 260 -28.49 -19.78 0.75
N GLY A 261 -28.28 -19.56 2.06
CA GLY A 261 -29.30 -19.71 3.10
C GLY A 261 -30.02 -18.40 3.48
N ILE A 262 -29.68 -17.27 2.85
CA ILE A 262 -30.12 -15.93 3.24
C ILE A 262 -30.83 -15.27 2.04
N SER A 263 -32.05 -14.77 2.29
CA SER A 263 -32.76 -13.96 1.27
C SER A 263 -32.28 -12.51 1.31
N PRO A 264 -32.38 -11.74 0.20
CA PRO A 264 -32.08 -10.31 0.21
C PRO A 264 -32.86 -9.54 1.30
N SER A 265 -34.11 -9.94 1.57
CA SER A 265 -34.95 -9.32 2.60
C SER A 265 -34.48 -9.60 4.05
N SER A 266 -33.58 -10.55 4.26
CA SER A 266 -32.98 -10.82 5.55
C SER A 266 -31.79 -9.89 5.86
N ILE A 267 -31.29 -9.14 4.88
CA ILE A 267 -30.26 -8.12 5.09
C ILE A 267 -30.94 -6.81 5.50
N THR A 268 -30.67 -6.33 6.68
CA THR A 268 -31.19 -5.05 7.17
C THR A 268 -30.37 -3.88 6.66
N SER A 269 -29.05 -4.04 6.57
CA SER A 269 -28.17 -2.99 6.01
C SER A 269 -26.79 -3.54 5.64
N ILE A 270 -26.10 -2.79 4.76
CA ILE A 270 -24.64 -2.86 4.54
C ILE A 270 -24.07 -1.50 4.95
N ASN A 271 -23.15 -1.46 5.90
CA ASN A 271 -22.61 -0.21 6.46
C ASN A 271 -23.71 0.75 6.98
N GLY A 272 -24.80 0.22 7.49
CA GLY A 272 -25.96 1.00 7.93
C GLY A 272 -26.87 1.51 6.83
N ILE A 273 -26.62 1.14 5.56
CA ILE A 273 -27.41 1.55 4.38
C ILE A 273 -28.26 0.36 3.93
N SER A 274 -29.54 0.60 3.59
CA SER A 274 -30.40 -0.47 3.06
C SER A 274 -29.88 -0.99 1.70
N LEU A 275 -30.16 -2.26 1.35
CA LEU A 275 -29.76 -2.79 0.03
C LEU A 275 -30.32 -1.95 -1.13
N ALA A 276 -31.54 -1.40 -0.96
CA ALA A 276 -32.19 -0.62 -2.01
C ALA A 276 -31.50 0.73 -2.27
N ASP A 277 -30.87 1.30 -1.24
CA ASP A 277 -30.19 2.60 -1.30
C ASP A 277 -28.67 2.45 -1.48
N PHE A 278 -28.16 1.24 -1.43
CA PHE A 278 -26.72 1.00 -1.54
C PHE A 278 -26.21 1.27 -2.96
N ASN A 279 -25.29 2.22 -3.07
CA ASN A 279 -24.63 2.56 -4.33
C ASN A 279 -23.11 2.49 -4.16
N PRO A 280 -22.41 1.58 -4.87
CA PRO A 280 -20.96 1.48 -4.76
C PRO A 280 -20.21 2.78 -5.08
N LEU A 281 -20.73 3.62 -5.99
CA LEU A 281 -20.10 4.88 -6.38
C LEU A 281 -20.30 6.02 -5.37
N SER A 282 -21.26 5.94 -4.49
CA SER A 282 -21.58 7.05 -3.60
C SER A 282 -22.08 6.62 -2.23
N GLY A 283 -21.43 7.11 -1.18
CA GLY A 283 -21.91 7.02 0.20
C GLY A 283 -21.80 5.63 0.85
N SER A 284 -21.39 4.60 0.13
CA SER A 284 -21.39 3.22 0.64
C SER A 284 -20.32 2.90 1.69
N THR A 285 -19.41 3.85 1.96
CA THR A 285 -18.23 3.62 2.81
C THR A 285 -18.16 4.50 4.06
N ALA A 286 -19.20 5.28 4.37
CA ALA A 286 -19.16 6.27 5.45
C ALA A 286 -19.03 5.64 6.86
N ASN A 287 -19.65 4.49 7.10
CA ASN A 287 -19.82 3.89 8.43
C ASN A 287 -19.15 2.52 8.58
N GLN A 288 -18.07 2.28 7.86
CA GLN A 288 -17.36 1.00 7.96
C GLN A 288 -16.77 0.78 9.35
N ALA A 289 -16.71 -0.48 9.77
CA ALA A 289 -16.04 -0.90 10.97
C ALA A 289 -14.51 -0.86 10.79
N ILE A 290 -13.76 -0.47 11.82
CA ILE A 290 -12.30 -0.46 11.80
C ILE A 290 -11.77 -1.57 12.68
N PHE A 291 -11.04 -2.53 12.11
CA PHE A 291 -10.37 -3.60 12.83
C PHE A 291 -8.92 -3.70 12.40
N GLY A 292 -8.00 -3.91 13.35
CA GLY A 292 -6.60 -4.14 13.03
C GLY A 292 -5.98 -3.08 12.12
N GLY A 293 -6.48 -1.84 12.22
CA GLY A 293 -6.04 -0.73 11.38
C GLY A 293 -6.49 -0.82 9.92
N THR A 294 -7.55 -1.57 9.61
CA THR A 294 -8.17 -1.59 8.28
C THR A 294 -9.68 -1.42 8.37
N ALA A 295 -10.31 -0.91 7.32
CA ALA A 295 -11.75 -0.70 7.25
C ALA A 295 -12.46 -1.92 6.64
N PHE A 296 -13.49 -2.41 7.31
CA PHE A 296 -14.35 -3.50 6.86
C PHE A 296 -15.76 -3.01 6.53
N ASP A 297 -16.31 -3.50 5.46
CA ASP A 297 -17.75 -3.44 5.29
C ASP A 297 -18.42 -4.40 6.26
N TYR A 298 -19.62 -4.08 6.73
CA TYR A 298 -20.39 -4.98 7.56
C TYR A 298 -21.83 -5.10 7.07
N ILE A 299 -22.30 -6.34 7.07
CA ILE A 299 -23.68 -6.70 6.74
C ILE A 299 -24.39 -7.03 8.05
N ASN A 300 -25.50 -6.37 8.30
CA ASN A 300 -26.40 -6.70 9.41
C ASN A 300 -27.54 -7.57 8.91
N LEU A 301 -27.77 -8.69 9.58
CA LEU A 301 -28.88 -9.60 9.29
C LEU A 301 -30.05 -9.35 10.26
N ALA A 302 -31.26 -9.65 9.82
CA ALA A 302 -32.48 -9.49 10.61
C ALA A 302 -32.54 -10.34 11.89
N ASP A 303 -31.74 -11.39 11.95
CA ASP A 303 -31.60 -12.26 13.14
C ASP A 303 -30.50 -11.82 14.11
N GLY A 304 -29.86 -10.67 13.85
CA GLY A 304 -28.84 -10.08 14.70
C GLY A 304 -27.41 -10.54 14.41
N ARG A 305 -27.19 -11.36 13.39
CA ARG A 305 -25.85 -11.73 12.94
C ARG A 305 -25.22 -10.58 12.16
N GLU A 306 -23.89 -10.50 12.23
CA GLU A 306 -23.08 -9.52 11.49
C GLU A 306 -22.00 -10.24 10.67
N ILE A 307 -21.76 -9.77 9.44
CA ILE A 307 -20.72 -10.30 8.55
C ILE A 307 -19.83 -9.14 8.15
N TYR A 308 -18.53 -9.24 8.41
CA TYR A 308 -17.53 -8.24 8.08
C TYR A 308 -16.74 -8.66 6.85
N LEU A 309 -16.61 -7.76 5.88
CA LEU A 309 -16.10 -8.05 4.56
C LEU A 309 -14.94 -7.16 4.17
N GLN A 310 -13.95 -7.75 3.50
CA GLN A 310 -12.88 -7.08 2.76
C GLN A 310 -12.57 -7.87 1.50
N GLY A 311 -12.40 -7.21 0.34
CA GLY A 311 -12.09 -7.87 -0.92
C GLY A 311 -13.19 -8.86 -1.33
N ILE A 312 -14.46 -8.47 -1.16
CA ILE A 312 -15.62 -9.21 -1.63
C ILE A 312 -16.41 -8.30 -2.57
N GLU A 313 -16.52 -8.71 -3.82
CA GLU A 313 -17.11 -7.91 -4.89
C GLU A 313 -18.59 -8.20 -5.08
N ARG A 314 -19.04 -9.39 -4.68
CA ARG A 314 -20.41 -9.85 -4.96
C ARG A 314 -21.02 -10.61 -3.78
N LEU A 315 -22.32 -10.43 -3.60
CA LEU A 315 -23.15 -11.30 -2.75
C LEU A 315 -24.07 -12.12 -3.66
N ARG A 316 -24.15 -13.44 -3.41
CA ARG A 316 -25.11 -14.34 -4.05
C ARG A 316 -26.11 -14.80 -3.00
N PHE A 317 -27.39 -14.57 -3.24
CA PHE A 317 -28.46 -14.91 -2.31
C PHE A 317 -29.13 -16.24 -2.56
N LEU A 318 -30.06 -16.63 -1.66
CA LEU A 318 -30.88 -17.84 -1.73
C LEU A 318 -31.63 -17.99 -3.07
N ASP A 319 -32.12 -16.90 -3.64
CA ASP A 319 -32.81 -16.86 -4.92
C ASP A 319 -31.87 -16.83 -6.13
N SER A 320 -30.58 -17.01 -5.90
CA SER A 320 -29.49 -16.93 -6.88
C SER A 320 -29.28 -15.53 -7.48
N SER A 321 -29.94 -14.49 -6.97
CA SER A 321 -29.65 -13.12 -7.35
C SER A 321 -28.25 -12.70 -6.92
N ILE A 322 -27.60 -11.83 -7.71
CA ILE A 322 -26.27 -11.28 -7.45
C ILE A 322 -26.42 -9.81 -7.11
N PHE A 323 -25.75 -9.39 -6.05
CA PHE A 323 -25.63 -8.01 -5.63
C PHE A 323 -24.18 -7.56 -5.70
N GLU A 324 -23.89 -6.51 -6.48
CA GLU A 324 -22.53 -5.99 -6.66
C GLU A 324 -22.17 -5.04 -5.51
N LEU A 325 -21.01 -5.29 -4.89
CA LEU A 325 -20.42 -4.43 -3.87
C LEU A 325 -19.33 -3.51 -4.43
N GLN A 326 -18.70 -3.89 -5.56
CA GLN A 326 -17.66 -3.11 -6.22
C GLN A 326 -18.25 -2.10 -7.20
N VAL A 327 -17.43 -1.09 -7.57
CA VAL A 327 -17.72 -0.23 -8.71
C VAL A 327 -17.37 -0.95 -10.00
N ARG A 328 -18.32 -0.99 -10.92
CA ARG A 328 -18.11 -1.46 -12.30
C ARG A 328 -18.35 -0.31 -13.24
N THR A 329 -17.43 -0.08 -14.15
CA THR A 329 -17.58 0.94 -15.18
C THR A 329 -18.31 0.37 -16.40
N ASN A 330 -18.80 1.27 -17.24
CA ASN A 330 -19.46 0.91 -18.50
C ASN A 330 -18.50 0.95 -19.71
N ASP A 331 -17.19 1.08 -19.50
CA ASP A 331 -16.19 1.20 -20.53
C ASP A 331 -16.06 -0.09 -21.35
N THR A 332 -15.85 0.05 -22.65
CA THR A 332 -15.92 -1.05 -23.63
C THR A 332 -15.04 -2.23 -23.26
N PHE A 333 -13.85 -1.97 -22.72
CA PHE A 333 -12.86 -3.01 -22.43
C PHE A 333 -12.69 -3.31 -20.94
N PHE A 334 -13.55 -2.77 -20.06
CA PHE A 334 -13.46 -3.00 -18.62
C PHE A 334 -13.38 -4.49 -18.26
N GLY A 335 -14.23 -5.33 -18.86
CA GLY A 335 -14.23 -6.77 -18.63
C GLY A 335 -12.91 -7.46 -19.01
N SER A 336 -12.09 -6.86 -19.87
CA SER A 336 -10.78 -7.38 -20.29
C SER A 336 -9.63 -6.85 -19.42
N GLN A 337 -9.88 -5.89 -18.53
CA GLN A 337 -8.87 -5.27 -17.68
C GLN A 337 -8.56 -6.14 -16.45
N TRP A 338 -7.96 -7.30 -16.70
CA TRP A 338 -7.62 -8.26 -15.65
C TRP A 338 -6.71 -7.65 -14.55
N ASN A 339 -5.94 -6.62 -14.89
CA ASN A 339 -5.11 -5.86 -13.97
C ASN A 339 -5.94 -5.16 -12.88
N LEU A 340 -7.11 -4.61 -13.22
CA LEU A 340 -8.02 -3.99 -12.26
C LEU A 340 -8.67 -5.03 -11.34
N HIS A 341 -9.06 -6.15 -11.93
CA HIS A 341 -9.74 -7.21 -11.20
C HIS A 341 -8.81 -7.94 -10.22
N ILE A 342 -7.60 -8.32 -10.65
CA ILE A 342 -6.67 -9.04 -9.77
C ILE A 342 -6.13 -8.18 -8.62
N SER A 343 -6.15 -6.87 -8.77
CA SER A 343 -5.69 -5.90 -7.76
C SER A 343 -6.84 -5.20 -7.01
N ASP A 344 -8.08 -5.65 -7.14
CA ASP A 344 -9.29 -5.15 -6.48
C ASP A 344 -9.53 -3.65 -6.62
N VAL A 345 -9.23 -3.10 -7.79
CA VAL A 345 -9.39 -1.67 -8.03
C VAL A 345 -10.86 -1.24 -7.98
N GLY A 346 -11.78 -2.09 -8.48
CA GLY A 346 -13.21 -1.83 -8.43
C GLY A 346 -13.76 -1.64 -7.00
N SER A 347 -13.24 -2.40 -6.04
CA SER A 347 -13.59 -2.26 -4.62
C SER A 347 -12.97 -1.00 -4.02
N ALA A 348 -11.73 -0.64 -4.39
CA ALA A 348 -11.06 0.58 -3.97
C ALA A 348 -11.79 1.85 -4.45
N TRP A 349 -12.39 1.84 -5.65
CA TRP A 349 -13.13 2.98 -6.20
C TRP A 349 -14.36 3.39 -5.38
N ARG A 350 -14.86 2.53 -4.52
CA ARG A 350 -15.92 2.88 -3.56
C ARG A 350 -15.51 3.98 -2.59
N PHE A 351 -14.21 4.06 -2.29
CA PHE A 351 -13.63 5.03 -1.36
C PHE A 351 -13.18 6.30 -2.06
N THR A 352 -12.57 6.15 -3.22
CA THR A 352 -12.03 7.25 -4.02
C THR A 352 -11.80 6.83 -5.46
N GLN A 353 -12.02 7.74 -6.39
CA GLN A 353 -11.64 7.62 -7.80
C GLN A 353 -10.44 8.54 -8.11
N GLY A 354 -9.71 8.98 -7.07
CA GLY A 354 -8.63 9.95 -7.19
C GLY A 354 -9.09 11.38 -6.89
N THR A 355 -8.14 12.27 -6.67
CA THR A 355 -8.41 13.70 -6.40
C THR A 355 -7.38 14.59 -7.09
N SER A 356 -7.75 15.84 -7.35
CA SER A 356 -6.83 16.86 -7.90
C SER A 356 -5.68 17.25 -6.94
N ASN A 357 -5.74 16.84 -5.67
CA ASN A 357 -4.65 17.05 -4.70
C ASN A 357 -3.48 16.09 -4.89
N VAL A 358 -3.65 15.06 -5.71
CA VAL A 358 -2.61 14.12 -6.08
C VAL A 358 -2.32 14.29 -7.57
N LEU A 359 -1.06 14.53 -7.90
CA LEU A 359 -0.56 14.61 -9.26
C LEU A 359 0.04 13.26 -9.65
N LEU A 360 -0.38 12.72 -10.76
CA LEU A 360 0.32 11.62 -11.43
C LEU A 360 1.42 12.23 -12.30
N ALA A 361 2.57 11.57 -12.40
CA ALA A 361 3.66 12.02 -13.25
C ALA A 361 4.26 10.85 -14.02
N SER A 362 4.45 11.01 -15.32
CA SER A 362 5.08 10.02 -16.17
C SER A 362 6.56 10.36 -16.38
N LEU A 363 7.45 9.40 -16.13
CA LEU A 363 8.85 9.41 -16.52
C LEU A 363 9.02 8.35 -17.62
N ASP A 364 8.64 8.70 -18.84
CA ASP A 364 8.48 7.76 -19.94
C ASP A 364 8.83 8.44 -21.29
N THR A 365 8.25 7.99 -22.39
CA THR A 365 8.49 8.51 -23.75
C THR A 365 7.58 9.69 -24.13
N GLY A 366 6.88 10.29 -23.17
CA GLY A 366 5.94 11.37 -23.45
C GLY A 366 4.58 10.88 -23.97
N ILE A 367 3.84 11.79 -24.58
CA ILE A 367 2.52 11.54 -25.16
C ILE A 367 2.40 12.26 -26.51
N LEU A 368 1.79 11.63 -27.50
CA LEU A 368 1.53 12.30 -28.78
C LEU A 368 0.36 13.28 -28.62
N THR A 369 0.65 14.56 -28.67
CA THR A 369 -0.35 15.64 -28.71
C THR A 369 -0.70 16.04 -30.14
N ALA A 370 -0.83 15.08 -31.05
CA ALA A 370 -0.98 15.36 -32.47
C ALA A 370 -2.07 16.38 -32.75
N ALA A 371 -1.70 17.45 -33.43
CA ALA A 371 -2.62 18.38 -34.05
C ALA A 371 -3.55 17.62 -35.00
N GLY A 372 -4.77 17.37 -34.58
CA GLY A 372 -5.80 16.66 -35.35
C GLY A 372 -6.55 15.55 -34.61
N ALA A 373 -6.15 15.14 -33.43
CA ALA A 373 -6.99 14.29 -32.60
C ALA A 373 -8.16 15.12 -32.09
N SER A 374 -9.26 15.07 -32.80
CA SER A 374 -10.55 15.61 -32.33
C SER A 374 -11.07 14.67 -31.27
N GLY A 375 -11.06 15.08 -30.02
CA GLY A 375 -11.57 14.30 -28.91
C GLY A 375 -10.51 14.00 -27.87
N ASP A 376 -10.85 13.18 -26.91
CA ASP A 376 -9.94 12.75 -25.85
C ASP A 376 -8.71 12.08 -26.47
N ILE A 377 -7.55 12.69 -26.29
CA ILE A 377 -6.31 12.08 -26.72
C ILE A 377 -6.16 10.81 -25.91
N VAL A 378 -6.23 9.65 -26.61
CA VAL A 378 -5.90 8.38 -25.99
C VAL A 378 -6.80 8.02 -24.79
N ASP A 379 -8.09 8.34 -24.90
CA ASP A 379 -9.05 8.06 -23.82
C ASP A 379 -8.73 8.80 -22.49
N ILE A 380 -8.03 9.91 -22.55
CA ILE A 380 -7.72 10.78 -21.41
C ILE A 380 -8.19 12.20 -21.75
N ALA A 381 -8.98 12.78 -20.86
CA ALA A 381 -9.44 14.16 -21.02
C ALA A 381 -8.23 15.12 -21.10
N ILE A 382 -8.16 15.90 -22.17
CA ILE A 382 -7.00 16.75 -22.49
C ILE A 382 -6.71 17.79 -21.40
N ASP A 383 -7.72 18.26 -20.70
CA ASP A 383 -7.61 19.22 -19.60
C ASP A 383 -6.94 18.64 -18.34
N ARG A 384 -6.83 17.32 -18.26
CA ARG A 384 -6.09 16.62 -17.20
C ARG A 384 -4.60 16.46 -17.51
N LEU A 385 -4.18 16.66 -18.75
CA LEU A 385 -2.78 16.50 -19.18
C LEU A 385 -2.03 17.83 -19.03
N ILE A 386 -0.87 17.76 -18.38
CA ILE A 386 0.09 18.87 -18.27
C ILE A 386 1.30 18.45 -19.12
N THR A 387 1.39 19.03 -20.31
CA THR A 387 2.38 18.66 -21.33
C THR A 387 3.17 19.87 -21.79
N ASP A 388 4.40 19.63 -22.27
CA ASP A 388 5.23 20.55 -23.03
C ASP A 388 5.28 20.07 -24.49
N PRO A 389 5.52 20.94 -25.48
CA PRO A 389 5.73 20.53 -26.88
C PRO A 389 6.86 19.52 -27.09
N SER A 390 7.81 19.44 -26.16
CA SER A 390 8.88 18.43 -26.18
C SER A 390 8.45 17.05 -25.70
N ASP A 391 7.25 16.91 -25.11
CA ASP A 391 6.69 15.64 -24.60
C ASP A 391 6.10 14.76 -25.72
N ASP A 392 6.47 14.97 -26.97
CA ASP A 392 5.97 14.25 -28.13
C ASP A 392 6.51 12.81 -28.20
N ASP A 393 5.63 11.80 -28.10
CA ASP A 393 5.97 10.38 -28.16
C ASP A 393 6.28 9.93 -29.59
N ASN A 394 7.45 10.32 -30.08
CA ASN A 394 8.02 9.86 -31.34
C ASN A 394 9.01 8.68 -31.18
N PHE A 395 9.18 8.17 -29.96
CA PHE A 395 10.20 7.19 -29.66
C PHE A 395 9.90 5.81 -30.24
N ASN A 396 8.64 5.37 -30.21
CA ASN A 396 8.24 4.09 -30.79
C ASN A 396 6.92 4.19 -31.57
N ASN A 397 6.63 3.13 -32.33
CA ASN A 397 5.47 3.10 -33.23
C ASN A 397 4.13 3.11 -32.52
N TYR A 398 4.06 2.80 -31.22
CA TYR A 398 2.81 2.53 -30.50
C TYR A 398 2.53 3.51 -29.36
N GLY A 399 3.49 4.28 -28.92
CA GLY A 399 3.36 5.18 -27.78
C GLY A 399 3.50 4.43 -26.46
N HIS A 400 4.74 4.28 -26.00
CA HIS A 400 5.02 3.60 -24.73
C HIS A 400 4.47 4.41 -23.55
N GLY A 401 4.80 5.71 -23.47
CA GLY A 401 4.27 6.62 -22.46
C GLY A 401 2.75 6.75 -22.51
N HIS A 402 2.16 6.77 -23.71
CA HIS A 402 0.72 6.72 -23.91
C HIS A 402 0.06 5.53 -23.20
N SER A 403 0.60 4.34 -23.47
CA SER A 403 0.06 3.10 -22.90
C SER A 403 0.16 3.09 -21.36
N ALA A 404 1.29 3.56 -20.81
CA ALA A 404 1.47 3.66 -19.37
C ALA A 404 0.48 4.65 -18.73
N ILE A 405 0.33 5.85 -19.32
CA ILE A 405 -0.59 6.88 -18.84
C ILE A 405 -2.05 6.40 -18.93
N SER A 406 -2.41 5.69 -20.01
CA SER A 406 -3.78 5.18 -20.17
C SER A 406 -4.17 4.19 -19.05
N ILE A 407 -3.28 3.29 -18.64
CA ILE A 407 -3.52 2.39 -17.50
C ILE A 407 -3.76 3.18 -16.21
N MET A 408 -2.95 4.22 -15.96
CA MET A 408 -3.10 5.01 -14.74
C MET A 408 -4.35 5.87 -14.75
N SER A 409 -4.74 6.43 -15.92
CA SER A 409 -5.52 7.66 -15.92
C SER A 409 -6.51 7.82 -17.08
N SER A 410 -6.82 6.75 -17.86
CA SER A 410 -7.90 6.82 -18.85
C SER A 410 -9.20 7.32 -18.22
N THR A 411 -10.00 8.01 -19.02
CA THR A 411 -11.33 8.50 -18.62
C THR A 411 -12.25 7.31 -18.39
N ALA A 412 -12.65 7.11 -17.15
CA ALA A 412 -13.44 5.96 -16.78
C ALA A 412 -14.96 6.27 -16.80
N ASN A 413 -15.75 5.22 -17.00
CA ASN A 413 -17.21 5.25 -16.97
C ASN A 413 -17.81 6.17 -18.04
N ASN A 414 -17.20 6.23 -19.23
CA ASN A 414 -17.60 7.04 -20.38
C ASN A 414 -18.15 6.21 -21.57
N SER A 415 -18.33 4.90 -21.39
CA SER A 415 -18.79 3.93 -22.40
C SER A 415 -17.79 3.69 -23.55
N SER A 416 -16.53 4.07 -23.37
CA SER A 416 -15.47 3.97 -24.38
C SER A 416 -14.17 3.44 -23.77
N GLY A 417 -13.26 2.90 -24.58
CA GLY A 417 -11.90 2.58 -24.21
C GLY A 417 -11.77 1.66 -22.98
N ILE A 418 -10.86 2.04 -22.09
CA ILE A 418 -10.54 1.37 -20.84
C ILE A 418 -10.80 2.29 -19.63
N SER A 419 -10.96 1.71 -18.46
CA SER A 419 -10.97 2.48 -17.21
C SER A 419 -9.57 2.73 -16.70
N GLY A 420 -9.17 3.97 -16.53
CA GLY A 420 -7.95 4.32 -15.78
C GLY A 420 -8.14 4.04 -14.28
N ILE A 421 -7.06 3.73 -13.58
CA ILE A 421 -7.11 3.47 -12.13
C ILE A 421 -7.53 4.72 -11.37
N ASN A 422 -7.01 5.88 -11.77
CA ASN A 422 -7.31 7.17 -11.18
C ASN A 422 -8.06 8.06 -12.19
N TRP A 423 -9.30 8.46 -11.84
CA TRP A 423 -10.20 9.18 -12.75
C TRP A 423 -10.04 10.69 -12.70
N ASN A 424 -9.50 11.24 -11.59
CA ASN A 424 -9.63 12.67 -11.28
C ASN A 424 -8.31 13.42 -11.13
N SER A 425 -7.18 12.71 -11.00
CA SER A 425 -5.88 13.36 -10.90
C SER A 425 -5.40 13.89 -12.24
N ASN A 426 -4.69 15.02 -12.21
CA ASN A 426 -3.96 15.49 -13.37
C ASN A 426 -2.71 14.64 -13.60
N VAL A 427 -2.22 14.61 -14.83
CA VAL A 427 -1.03 13.89 -15.22
C VAL A 427 0.01 14.87 -15.76
N TYR A 428 1.16 14.94 -15.09
CA TYR A 428 2.33 15.66 -15.57
C TYR A 428 3.14 14.72 -16.47
N VAL A 429 3.21 15.05 -17.75
CA VAL A 429 3.86 14.22 -18.76
C VAL A 429 5.31 14.65 -18.92
N ASN A 430 6.24 13.70 -18.93
CA ASN A 430 7.65 13.97 -19.24
C ASN A 430 8.15 12.98 -20.28
N ASP A 431 8.78 13.46 -21.35
CA ASP A 431 9.62 12.65 -22.24
C ASP A 431 11.07 12.69 -21.74
N VAL A 432 11.45 11.66 -20.96
CA VAL A 432 12.82 11.52 -20.45
C VAL A 432 13.76 10.81 -21.42
N TYR A 433 13.25 10.38 -22.57
CA TYR A 433 14.04 9.73 -23.62
C TYR A 433 14.58 10.74 -24.64
N ARG A 434 13.82 11.77 -24.98
CA ARG A 434 14.18 12.76 -26.01
C ARG A 434 13.96 14.20 -25.59
N GLY A 435 13.11 14.45 -24.62
CA GLY A 435 12.78 15.75 -24.11
C GLY A 435 13.77 16.24 -23.05
N VAL A 436 13.38 16.11 -21.80
CA VAL A 436 14.17 16.58 -20.65
C VAL A 436 15.00 15.47 -20.02
N SER A 437 16.04 15.82 -19.28
CA SER A 437 16.76 14.83 -18.47
C SER A 437 15.89 14.31 -17.32
N LEU A 438 16.15 13.09 -16.85
CA LEU A 438 15.41 12.49 -15.74
C LEU A 438 15.41 13.38 -14.48
N GLN A 439 16.57 13.94 -14.12
CA GLN A 439 16.69 14.82 -12.97
C GLN A 439 15.86 16.09 -13.16
N GLN A 440 15.87 16.70 -14.35
CA GLN A 440 15.09 17.91 -14.63
C GLN A 440 13.59 17.62 -14.59
N ALA A 441 13.14 16.50 -15.20
CA ALA A 441 11.75 16.07 -15.19
C ALA A 441 11.21 15.93 -13.76
N ILE A 442 11.96 15.26 -12.89
CA ILE A 442 11.58 15.10 -11.47
C ILE A 442 11.53 16.46 -10.77
N GLN A 443 12.54 17.33 -10.98
CA GLN A 443 12.61 18.63 -10.34
C GLN A 443 11.47 19.55 -10.76
N ASP A 444 11.14 19.60 -12.05
CA ASP A 444 10.06 20.44 -12.58
C ASP A 444 8.70 19.98 -12.09
N THR A 445 8.47 18.68 -12.12
CA THR A 445 7.24 18.06 -11.60
C THR A 445 7.05 18.35 -10.11
N ILE A 446 8.09 18.17 -9.29
CA ILE A 446 8.05 18.48 -7.85
C ILE A 446 7.79 19.98 -7.61
N SER A 447 8.46 20.83 -8.37
CA SER A 447 8.27 22.30 -8.27
C SER A 447 6.83 22.67 -8.60
N TYR A 448 6.27 22.08 -9.65
CA TYR A 448 4.87 22.27 -10.04
C TYR A 448 3.91 21.82 -8.92
N ALA A 449 4.14 20.65 -8.32
CA ALA A 449 3.30 20.10 -7.28
C ALA A 449 3.38 20.92 -5.96
N ARG A 450 4.60 21.31 -5.55
CA ARG A 450 4.78 22.16 -4.35
C ARG A 450 4.08 23.51 -4.48
N ALA A 451 4.13 24.13 -5.66
CA ALA A 451 3.43 25.38 -5.93
C ALA A 451 1.89 25.26 -5.79
N ARG A 452 1.35 24.04 -5.83
CA ARG A 452 -0.09 23.75 -5.76
C ARG A 452 -0.50 22.94 -4.53
N ASN A 453 0.44 22.69 -3.62
CA ASN A 453 0.26 21.85 -2.43
C ASN A 453 -0.28 20.47 -2.77
N GLN A 454 0.25 19.86 -3.85
CA GLN A 454 -0.11 18.53 -4.32
C GLN A 454 0.91 17.48 -3.85
N ARG A 455 0.46 16.23 -3.74
CA ARG A 455 1.29 15.03 -3.67
C ARG A 455 1.63 14.57 -5.09
N VAL A 456 2.75 13.87 -5.26
CA VAL A 456 3.18 13.39 -6.60
C VAL A 456 3.45 11.90 -6.58
N VAL A 457 2.84 11.18 -7.51
CA VAL A 457 3.15 9.78 -7.79
C VAL A 457 3.84 9.69 -9.14
N PHE A 458 5.11 9.33 -9.13
CA PHE A 458 5.87 9.09 -10.35
C PHE A 458 5.72 7.65 -10.83
N GLN A 459 5.32 7.49 -12.08
CA GLN A 459 5.45 6.26 -12.85
C GLN A 459 6.76 6.33 -13.66
N GLY A 460 7.60 5.31 -13.60
CA GLY A 460 8.82 5.24 -14.38
C GLY A 460 8.92 3.97 -15.21
N GLY A 461 8.57 4.07 -16.50
CA GLY A 461 8.77 3.01 -17.49
C GLY A 461 10.20 3.01 -18.05
N ILE A 462 11.17 3.20 -17.18
CA ILE A 462 12.58 3.41 -17.51
C ILE A 462 13.44 2.24 -17.07
N GLN A 463 14.45 1.91 -17.89
CA GLN A 463 15.39 0.84 -17.64
C GLN A 463 16.80 1.27 -18.06
N GLY A 464 17.83 0.65 -17.48
CA GLY A 464 19.23 0.93 -17.79
C GLY A 464 19.89 1.88 -16.80
N ASP A 465 21.06 2.41 -17.17
CA ASP A 465 21.85 3.32 -16.33
C ASP A 465 21.39 4.77 -16.53
N TRP A 466 20.33 5.13 -15.83
CA TRP A 466 19.72 6.47 -15.88
C TRP A 466 20.41 7.49 -14.97
N PHE A 467 21.35 7.07 -14.14
CA PHE A 467 21.99 7.95 -13.16
C PHE A 467 22.81 9.07 -13.81
N ASN A 468 23.25 8.88 -15.05
CA ASN A 468 23.99 9.89 -15.81
C ASN A 468 23.09 10.85 -16.60
N SER A 469 21.79 10.76 -16.46
CA SER A 469 20.83 11.53 -17.22
C SER A 469 20.55 12.91 -16.59
N GLY A 470 21.42 13.88 -16.86
CA GLY A 470 21.23 15.28 -16.45
C GLY A 470 21.84 15.66 -15.10
N GLY A 471 22.59 14.75 -14.46
CA GLY A 471 23.26 15.00 -13.18
C GLY A 471 24.06 13.79 -12.72
N THR A 472 24.62 13.85 -11.52
CA THR A 472 25.25 12.70 -10.91
C THR A 472 24.20 11.81 -10.22
N ARG A 473 24.56 10.56 -9.96
CA ARG A 473 23.74 9.64 -9.17
C ARG A 473 23.38 10.23 -7.81
N GLU A 474 24.34 10.80 -7.13
CA GLU A 474 24.18 11.40 -5.80
C GLU A 474 23.18 12.58 -5.81
N GLN A 475 23.18 13.38 -6.89
CA GLN A 475 22.22 14.48 -7.06
C GLN A 475 20.80 13.95 -7.25
N LEU A 476 20.62 12.90 -8.03
CA LEU A 476 19.32 12.25 -8.23
C LEU A 476 18.82 11.61 -6.93
N GLU A 477 19.69 10.87 -6.22
CA GLU A 477 19.37 10.27 -4.94
C GLU A 477 18.97 11.33 -3.90
N GLN A 478 19.70 12.44 -3.83
CA GLN A 478 19.38 13.54 -2.93
C GLN A 478 18.04 14.19 -3.28
N LEU A 479 17.77 14.43 -4.57
CA LEU A 479 16.50 14.99 -5.04
C LEU A 479 15.30 14.11 -4.64
N ILE A 480 15.41 12.80 -4.80
CA ILE A 480 14.38 11.84 -4.42
C ILE A 480 14.17 11.83 -2.90
N ARG A 481 15.24 11.81 -2.13
CA ARG A 481 15.21 11.79 -0.66
C ARG A 481 14.60 13.06 -0.06
N ASP A 482 15.01 14.23 -0.56
CA ASP A 482 14.57 15.54 -0.04
C ASP A 482 13.09 15.81 -0.28
N ASN A 483 12.43 14.98 -1.09
CA ASN A 483 11.03 15.14 -1.45
C ASN A 483 10.16 13.94 -1.06
N SER A 484 10.64 13.07 -0.16
CA SER A 484 9.88 11.91 0.33
C SER A 484 8.60 12.29 1.09
N ASP A 485 8.48 13.54 1.51
CA ASP A 485 7.27 14.10 2.13
C ASP A 485 6.09 14.20 1.14
N ILE A 486 6.36 14.49 -0.13
CA ILE A 486 5.32 14.69 -1.15
C ILE A 486 5.42 13.78 -2.37
N ALA A 487 6.51 13.04 -2.55
CA ALA A 487 6.77 12.26 -3.75
C ALA A 487 6.98 10.77 -3.45
N ILE A 488 6.40 9.92 -4.30
CA ILE A 488 6.64 8.46 -4.32
C ILE A 488 6.90 8.02 -5.76
N PHE A 489 7.77 7.02 -5.94
CA PHE A 489 8.22 6.56 -7.23
C PHE A 489 7.90 5.07 -7.40
N ALA A 490 7.08 4.72 -8.41
CA ALA A 490 6.86 3.35 -8.87
C ALA A 490 7.69 3.15 -10.15
N ILE A 491 8.77 2.40 -10.05
CA ILE A 491 9.74 2.24 -11.14
C ILE A 491 9.74 0.80 -11.63
N ALA A 492 9.73 0.60 -12.93
CA ALA A 492 9.84 -0.71 -13.56
C ALA A 492 11.10 -1.44 -13.09
N ALA A 493 10.96 -2.69 -12.66
CA ALA A 493 12.10 -3.51 -12.21
C ALA A 493 13.12 -3.81 -13.33
N GLY A 494 12.67 -3.73 -14.58
CA GLY A 494 13.45 -4.01 -15.78
C GLY A 494 13.13 -5.37 -16.41
N ASN A 495 13.51 -5.50 -17.68
CA ASN A 495 13.21 -6.65 -18.54
C ASN A 495 14.51 -7.31 -19.01
N GLY A 496 15.08 -8.22 -18.23
CA GLY A 496 16.29 -8.93 -18.61
C GLY A 496 17.60 -8.19 -18.28
N GLY A 497 17.98 -8.19 -17.01
CA GLY A 497 19.23 -7.59 -16.53
C GLY A 497 19.26 -6.07 -16.55
N PRO A 498 20.35 -5.44 -16.07
CA PRO A 498 20.49 -3.98 -16.03
C PRO A 498 20.37 -3.32 -17.40
N ASN A 499 20.74 -4.02 -18.45
CA ASN A 499 20.82 -3.50 -19.83
C ASN A 499 19.75 -4.10 -20.78
N GLY A 500 18.69 -4.72 -20.25
CA GLY A 500 17.66 -5.35 -21.06
C GLY A 500 18.11 -6.63 -21.78
N ASN A 501 19.16 -7.27 -21.32
CA ASN A 501 19.69 -8.48 -21.92
C ASN A 501 19.27 -9.73 -21.13
N LEU A 502 18.35 -10.52 -21.66
CA LEU A 502 17.89 -11.78 -21.04
C LEU A 502 19.00 -12.83 -20.88
N SER A 503 20.12 -12.68 -21.59
CA SER A 503 21.28 -13.55 -21.42
C SER A 503 22.16 -13.14 -20.21
N ASP A 504 21.91 -11.97 -19.61
CA ASP A 504 22.57 -11.54 -18.38
C ASP A 504 21.89 -12.18 -17.18
N PRO A 505 22.53 -13.10 -16.44
CA PRO A 505 21.90 -13.78 -15.29
C PRO A 505 21.57 -12.82 -14.12
N ASN A 506 22.09 -11.59 -14.13
CA ASN A 506 21.86 -10.62 -13.05
C ASN A 506 20.39 -10.20 -12.94
N TYR A 507 19.59 -10.34 -14.01
CA TYR A 507 18.16 -10.03 -13.92
C TYR A 507 17.39 -10.94 -12.93
N LEU A 508 17.96 -12.08 -12.58
CA LEU A 508 17.41 -13.01 -11.60
C LEU A 508 17.71 -12.59 -10.15
N THR A 509 18.60 -11.66 -9.94
CA THR A 509 19.12 -11.29 -8.62
C THR A 509 19.04 -9.81 -8.30
N SER A 510 18.74 -8.95 -9.29
CA SER A 510 18.69 -7.51 -9.10
C SER A 510 17.75 -6.83 -10.09
N VAL A 511 17.09 -5.78 -9.62
CA VAL A 511 16.34 -4.85 -10.46
C VAL A 511 17.29 -3.86 -11.16
N SER A 512 16.79 -3.10 -12.14
CA SER A 512 17.58 -2.26 -13.02
C SER A 512 17.44 -0.77 -12.68
N GLY A 513 18.46 0.03 -12.98
CA GLY A 513 18.41 1.48 -13.00
C GLY A 513 17.97 2.13 -11.68
N VAL A 514 17.09 3.11 -11.79
CA VAL A 514 16.54 3.88 -10.64
C VAL A 514 15.77 2.99 -9.66
N ALA A 515 15.21 1.87 -10.13
CA ALA A 515 14.51 0.91 -9.28
C ALA A 515 15.40 0.34 -8.15
N GLN A 516 16.74 0.32 -8.31
CA GLN A 516 17.68 -0.11 -7.28
C GLN A 516 17.68 0.78 -6.03
N LEU A 517 17.20 2.01 -6.14
CA LEU A 517 17.12 2.95 -5.01
C LEU A 517 16.11 2.53 -3.94
N GLU A 518 15.24 1.56 -4.22
CA GLU A 518 14.27 1.05 -3.25
C GLU A 518 14.91 0.59 -1.93
N THR A 519 16.16 0.12 -1.97
CA THR A 519 16.89 -0.33 -0.77
C THR A 519 17.38 0.81 0.12
N THR A 520 17.46 2.02 -0.40
CA THR A 520 18.04 3.19 0.29
C THR A 520 17.10 4.38 0.39
N HIS A 521 15.95 4.32 -0.29
CA HIS A 521 14.94 5.38 -0.34
C HIS A 521 13.56 4.81 -0.03
N ASP A 522 12.98 5.27 1.05
CA ASP A 522 11.68 4.80 1.57
C ASP A 522 10.49 5.17 0.68
N ASN A 523 10.69 6.07 -0.28
CA ASN A 523 9.69 6.52 -1.24
C ASN A 523 9.89 5.97 -2.68
N VAL A 524 10.76 4.97 -2.86
CA VAL A 524 10.97 4.29 -4.14
C VAL A 524 10.48 2.86 -4.06
N MET A 525 9.73 2.42 -5.07
CA MET A 525 9.27 1.04 -5.24
C MET A 525 9.77 0.49 -6.57
N SER A 526 10.35 -0.68 -6.56
CA SER A 526 10.65 -1.47 -7.76
C SER A 526 9.49 -2.42 -8.06
N VAL A 527 9.00 -2.44 -9.30
CA VAL A 527 7.80 -3.16 -9.68
C VAL A 527 8.11 -4.24 -10.72
N GLY A 528 7.92 -5.50 -10.32
CA GLY A 528 8.03 -6.67 -11.20
C GLY A 528 6.73 -6.97 -11.93
N ALA A 529 6.84 -7.76 -13.02
CA ALA A 529 5.74 -8.06 -13.92
C ALA A 529 5.10 -9.43 -13.61
N LEU A 530 3.84 -9.44 -13.22
CA LEU A 530 3.03 -10.64 -13.02
C LEU A 530 2.15 -10.87 -14.26
N ARG A 531 2.29 -12.02 -14.91
CA ARG A 531 1.61 -12.33 -16.18
C ARG A 531 0.52 -13.36 -15.99
N ASN A 532 -0.63 -13.12 -16.61
CA ASN A 532 -1.68 -14.14 -16.79
C ASN A 532 -1.52 -14.83 -18.14
N THR A 533 -1.15 -16.10 -18.15
CA THR A 533 -0.92 -16.88 -19.36
C THR A 533 -2.19 -17.49 -19.95
N SER A 534 -3.32 -17.43 -19.24
CA SER A 534 -4.60 -17.95 -19.74
C SER A 534 -5.40 -16.85 -20.45
N ALA A 535 -5.63 -17.04 -21.75
CA ALA A 535 -6.47 -16.12 -22.54
C ALA A 535 -7.95 -16.14 -22.11
N THR A 536 -8.42 -17.25 -21.53
CA THR A 536 -9.84 -17.44 -21.17
C THR A 536 -10.21 -16.86 -19.81
N THR A 537 -9.25 -16.61 -18.93
CA THR A 537 -9.48 -16.12 -17.56
C THR A 537 -9.27 -14.59 -17.43
N ARG A 538 -9.12 -13.89 -18.55
CA ARG A 538 -9.03 -12.40 -18.59
C ARG A 538 -10.39 -11.73 -18.64
N VAL A 539 -11.46 -12.50 -18.51
CA VAL A 539 -12.84 -12.00 -18.57
C VAL A 539 -13.44 -12.06 -17.16
N ASP A 540 -14.03 -10.95 -16.72
CA ASP A 540 -14.72 -10.82 -15.42
C ASP A 540 -13.89 -11.16 -14.18
N GLY A 541 -12.57 -11.03 -14.25
CA GLY A 541 -11.68 -11.12 -13.09
C GLY A 541 -11.55 -12.52 -12.48
N LEU A 542 -12.12 -13.55 -13.09
CA LEU A 542 -11.89 -14.94 -12.66
C LEU A 542 -10.49 -15.39 -13.11
N THR A 543 -9.50 -15.11 -12.29
CA THR A 543 -8.12 -15.49 -12.57
C THR A 543 -7.84 -16.87 -12.00
N ASN A 544 -7.49 -17.82 -12.88
CA ASN A 544 -6.99 -19.10 -12.40
C ASN A 544 -5.57 -18.93 -11.85
N ALA A 545 -5.37 -19.24 -10.57
CA ALA A 545 -4.07 -19.11 -9.89
C ALA A 545 -2.93 -19.83 -10.61
N SER A 546 -3.19 -20.97 -11.25
CA SER A 546 -2.19 -21.72 -12.00
C SER A 546 -1.71 -21.04 -13.28
N SER A 547 -2.43 -20.02 -13.77
CA SER A 547 -2.07 -19.27 -14.97
C SER A 547 -1.38 -17.94 -14.69
N VAL A 548 -1.27 -17.55 -13.42
CA VAL A 548 -0.63 -16.29 -13.00
C VAL A 548 0.77 -16.59 -12.47
N ASN A 549 1.79 -16.06 -13.13
CA ASN A 549 3.19 -16.28 -12.80
C ASN A 549 4.01 -15.00 -13.03
N LEU A 550 5.17 -14.92 -12.39
CA LEU A 550 6.13 -13.87 -12.75
C LEU A 550 6.51 -14.02 -14.23
N ALA A 551 6.48 -12.92 -14.98
CA ALA A 551 6.91 -12.93 -16.37
C ALA A 551 8.40 -13.33 -16.45
N SER A 552 8.76 -14.19 -17.41
CA SER A 552 10.11 -14.76 -17.52
C SER A 552 11.18 -13.68 -17.69
N TYR A 553 10.84 -12.57 -18.30
CA TYR A 553 11.73 -11.43 -18.52
C TYR A 553 11.86 -10.50 -17.32
N SER A 554 10.93 -10.57 -16.32
CA SER A 554 10.92 -9.63 -15.21
C SER A 554 12.17 -9.76 -14.36
N ASN A 555 12.84 -8.65 -14.12
CA ASN A 555 13.91 -8.58 -13.14
C ASN A 555 13.33 -8.84 -11.75
N ARG A 556 14.16 -9.43 -10.87
CA ARG A 556 13.80 -9.83 -9.52
C ARG A 556 15.03 -9.83 -8.62
N GLY A 557 14.87 -10.12 -7.35
CA GLY A 557 15.99 -10.19 -6.39
C GLY A 557 15.65 -9.56 -5.06
N SER A 558 16.67 -9.36 -4.23
CA SER A 558 16.52 -8.79 -2.88
C SER A 558 16.07 -7.34 -2.86
N ASN A 559 16.06 -6.67 -4.00
CA ASN A 559 15.64 -5.29 -4.19
C ASN A 559 14.36 -5.16 -5.04
N LEU A 560 13.55 -6.22 -5.15
CA LEU A 560 12.21 -6.16 -5.70
C LEU A 560 11.22 -5.80 -4.58
N THR A 561 10.45 -4.73 -4.75
CA THR A 561 9.46 -4.31 -3.75
C THR A 561 8.15 -5.09 -3.90
N LEU A 562 7.51 -5.00 -5.07
CA LEU A 562 6.18 -5.54 -5.34
C LEU A 562 6.11 -6.09 -6.76
N VAL A 563 5.08 -6.87 -7.03
CA VAL A 563 4.67 -7.23 -8.40
C VAL A 563 3.29 -6.67 -8.70
N ALA A 564 3.04 -6.41 -9.98
CA ALA A 564 1.72 -6.02 -10.48
C ALA A 564 1.45 -6.68 -11.83
N ALA A 565 0.18 -6.66 -12.24
CA ALA A 565 -0.26 -7.21 -13.51
C ALA A 565 0.47 -6.56 -14.70
N THR A 566 0.97 -7.35 -15.60
CA THR A 566 1.45 -6.94 -16.93
C THR A 566 0.55 -7.50 -18.03
N ASP A 567 0.85 -7.23 -19.30
CA ASP A 567 -0.09 -7.47 -20.41
C ASP A 567 -1.46 -6.84 -20.09
N SER A 568 -1.44 -5.67 -19.47
CA SER A 568 -2.63 -4.91 -19.10
C SER A 568 -3.25 -4.29 -20.35
N PRO A 569 -4.58 -4.33 -20.52
CA PRO A 569 -5.25 -3.54 -21.54
C PRO A 569 -4.87 -2.06 -21.38
N ALA A 570 -4.42 -1.47 -22.46
CA ALA A 570 -3.98 -0.08 -22.55
C ALA A 570 -4.42 0.52 -23.88
N ILE A 571 -4.49 1.84 -23.96
CA ILE A 571 -4.76 2.55 -25.21
C ILE A 571 -3.42 3.04 -25.78
N ASP A 572 -3.18 2.80 -27.07
CA ASP A 572 -2.00 3.29 -27.77
C ASP A 572 -2.20 4.71 -28.32
N LYS A 573 -1.13 5.31 -28.84
CA LYS A 573 -1.18 6.68 -29.39
C LYS A 573 -2.09 6.87 -30.63
N PHE A 574 -2.68 5.80 -31.12
CA PHE A 574 -3.66 5.81 -32.21
C PHE A 574 -5.09 5.59 -31.71
N GLY A 575 -5.29 5.45 -30.39
CA GLY A 575 -6.59 5.19 -29.77
C GLY A 575 -7.02 3.72 -29.82
N ASN A 576 -6.12 2.79 -30.15
CA ASN A 576 -6.47 1.37 -30.19
C ASN A 576 -6.13 0.70 -28.86
N MET A 577 -7.04 -0.17 -28.40
CA MET A 577 -6.77 -1.04 -27.26
C MET A 577 -5.72 -2.09 -27.66
N ARG A 578 -4.72 -2.25 -26.81
CA ARG A 578 -3.70 -3.29 -26.90
C ARG A 578 -3.29 -3.79 -25.53
N PHE A 579 -2.63 -4.93 -25.48
CA PHE A 579 -2.01 -5.42 -24.26
C PHE A 579 -0.60 -4.83 -24.12
N PHE A 580 -0.40 -4.05 -23.05
CA PHE A 580 0.88 -3.41 -22.75
C PHE A 580 1.66 -4.30 -21.79
N GLY A 581 2.79 -4.81 -22.29
CA GLY A 581 3.64 -5.78 -21.59
C GLY A 581 4.84 -5.13 -20.89
N GLY A 582 5.79 -6.00 -20.46
CA GLY A 582 6.98 -5.56 -19.75
C GLY A 582 6.70 -5.22 -18.28
N THR A 583 7.75 -4.93 -17.52
CA THR A 583 7.63 -4.25 -16.22
C THR A 583 7.09 -2.83 -16.40
N SER A 584 7.15 -2.30 -17.60
CA SER A 584 6.50 -1.07 -18.04
C SER A 584 4.97 -1.14 -18.00
N GLY A 585 4.37 -2.32 -18.28
CA GLY A 585 2.93 -2.54 -18.14
C GLY A 585 2.49 -2.79 -16.71
N ALA A 586 3.41 -3.19 -15.84
CA ALA A 586 3.15 -3.46 -14.43
C ALA A 586 3.21 -2.21 -13.55
N ASN A 587 4.24 -1.37 -13.71
CA ASN A 587 4.46 -0.23 -12.81
C ASN A 587 3.35 0.84 -12.82
N PRO A 588 2.65 1.14 -13.95
CA PRO A 588 1.56 2.11 -13.91
C PRO A 588 0.38 1.64 -13.04
N ASN A 589 0.18 0.34 -12.86
CA ASN A 589 -0.82 -0.17 -11.92
C ASN A 589 -0.45 0.23 -10.48
N VAL A 590 0.80 0.06 -10.07
CA VAL A 590 1.25 0.45 -8.72
C VAL A 590 1.16 1.96 -8.54
N ALA A 591 1.56 2.75 -9.54
CA ALA A 591 1.47 4.20 -9.49
C ALA A 591 0.01 4.68 -9.37
N GLY A 592 -0.90 4.13 -10.17
CA GLY A 592 -2.32 4.41 -10.07
C GLY A 592 -2.89 4.09 -8.68
N ILE A 593 -2.58 2.91 -8.13
CA ILE A 593 -3.04 2.49 -6.81
C ILE A 593 -2.43 3.36 -5.69
N ALA A 594 -1.15 3.71 -5.75
CA ALA A 594 -0.53 4.62 -4.80
C ALA A 594 -1.23 6.00 -4.78
N SER A 595 -1.68 6.47 -5.94
CA SER A 595 -2.42 7.73 -6.04
C SER A 595 -3.81 7.66 -5.39
N LEU A 596 -4.49 6.50 -5.43
CA LEU A 596 -5.74 6.29 -4.71
C LEU A 596 -5.52 6.30 -3.19
N VAL A 597 -4.47 5.65 -2.70
CA VAL A 597 -4.09 5.66 -1.28
C VAL A 597 -3.88 7.10 -0.77
N TRP A 598 -3.12 7.89 -1.52
CA TRP A 598 -2.90 9.30 -1.17
C TRP A 598 -4.14 10.17 -1.32
N SER A 599 -5.02 9.85 -2.27
CA SER A 599 -6.28 10.58 -2.45
C SER A 599 -7.22 10.43 -1.26
N VAL A 600 -7.16 9.30 -0.56
CA VAL A 600 -7.91 9.08 0.68
C VAL A 600 -7.25 9.80 1.85
N ASN A 601 -5.94 9.72 1.99
CA ASN A 601 -5.24 10.28 3.12
C ASN A 601 -4.00 11.09 2.67
N SER A 602 -4.21 12.36 2.39
CA SER A 602 -3.17 13.28 1.91
C SER A 602 -2.13 13.68 2.99
N SER A 603 -2.34 13.30 4.26
CA SER A 603 -1.38 13.56 5.33
C SER A 603 -0.19 12.59 5.34
N LEU A 604 -0.30 11.47 4.64
CA LEU A 604 0.76 10.48 4.54
C LEU A 604 1.98 11.03 3.78
N THR A 605 3.17 10.55 4.14
CA THR A 605 4.39 10.73 3.34
C THR A 605 4.50 9.67 2.25
N GLY A 606 5.41 9.86 1.28
CA GLY A 606 5.69 8.84 0.25
C GLY A 606 6.12 7.50 0.85
N GLY A 607 6.96 7.53 1.88
CA GLY A 607 7.38 6.33 2.60
C GLY A 607 6.23 5.61 3.31
N GLN A 608 5.28 6.36 3.88
CA GLN A 608 4.10 5.77 4.51
C GLN A 608 3.15 5.15 3.48
N VAL A 609 2.96 5.78 2.32
CA VAL A 609 2.19 5.17 1.21
C VAL A 609 2.86 3.88 0.73
N ARG A 610 4.19 3.90 0.51
CA ARG A 610 4.95 2.68 0.17
C ARG A 610 4.74 1.58 1.20
N GLN A 611 4.83 1.91 2.49
CA GLN A 611 4.67 0.93 3.55
C GLN A 611 3.25 0.33 3.57
N ILE A 612 2.22 1.15 3.35
CA ILE A 612 0.84 0.65 3.23
C ILE A 612 0.72 -0.34 2.07
N LEU A 613 1.29 -0.03 0.90
CA LEU A 613 1.24 -0.93 -0.25
C LEU A 613 1.97 -2.25 0.03
N ILE A 614 3.08 -2.22 0.76
CA ILE A 614 3.84 -3.40 1.19
C ILE A 614 3.02 -4.23 2.19
N ASP A 615 2.49 -3.61 3.25
CA ASP A 615 1.78 -4.30 4.33
C ASP A 615 0.46 -4.94 3.87
N THR A 616 -0.11 -4.44 2.79
CA THR A 616 -1.39 -4.89 2.24
C THR A 616 -1.26 -5.70 0.96
N ALA A 617 -0.04 -5.93 0.48
CA ALA A 617 0.22 -6.77 -0.68
C ALA A 617 -0.25 -8.21 -0.42
N MET A 618 -0.72 -8.85 -1.47
CA MET A 618 -1.06 -10.28 -1.42
C MET A 618 0.21 -11.09 -1.57
N ASP A 619 0.61 -11.78 -0.51
CA ASP A 619 1.79 -12.60 -0.49
C ASP A 619 1.71 -13.73 -1.52
N LEU A 620 2.77 -13.86 -2.33
CA LEU A 620 2.91 -14.84 -3.38
C LEU A 620 4.24 -15.59 -3.21
N GLY A 621 4.22 -16.88 -3.43
CA GLY A 621 5.43 -17.71 -3.36
C GLY A 621 5.74 -18.21 -1.97
N ALA A 622 6.93 -17.94 -1.45
CA ALA A 622 7.29 -18.27 -0.07
C ALA A 622 6.67 -17.25 0.89
N GLU A 623 6.27 -17.71 2.08
CA GLU A 623 5.66 -16.83 3.10
C GLU A 623 6.55 -15.63 3.42
N GLY A 624 5.97 -14.45 3.37
CA GLY A 624 6.64 -13.17 3.56
C GLY A 624 7.37 -12.70 2.30
N ARG A 625 8.32 -11.78 2.48
CA ARG A 625 9.08 -11.23 1.36
C ARG A 625 10.02 -12.25 0.75
N ASP A 626 9.93 -12.48 -0.56
CA ASP A 626 10.86 -13.33 -1.31
C ASP A 626 11.53 -12.60 -2.49
N ASN A 627 12.53 -13.25 -3.12
CA ASN A 627 13.27 -12.65 -4.22
C ASN A 627 12.55 -12.73 -5.57
N THR A 628 11.43 -13.42 -5.67
CA THR A 628 10.67 -13.63 -6.91
C THR A 628 9.53 -12.63 -7.04
N PHE A 629 8.79 -12.43 -5.95
CA PHE A 629 7.58 -11.61 -5.92
C PHE A 629 7.70 -10.37 -5.02
N GLY A 630 8.86 -10.15 -4.38
CA GLY A 630 9.04 -9.09 -3.39
C GLY A 630 8.13 -9.32 -2.18
N HIS A 631 7.29 -8.34 -1.85
CA HIS A 631 6.25 -8.46 -0.82
C HIS A 631 4.93 -9.03 -1.37
N GLY A 632 4.86 -9.32 -2.67
CA GLY A 632 3.69 -9.88 -3.31
C GLY A 632 2.99 -8.95 -4.29
N LEU A 633 1.76 -9.30 -4.67
CA LEU A 633 0.93 -8.56 -5.60
C LEU A 633 0.23 -7.38 -4.92
N VAL A 634 0.32 -6.20 -5.51
CA VAL A 634 -0.36 -5.00 -5.01
C VAL A 634 -1.89 -5.20 -4.97
N ASN A 635 -2.52 -4.78 -3.86
CA ASN A 635 -3.98 -4.83 -3.66
C ASN A 635 -4.52 -3.42 -3.36
N ALA A 636 -5.35 -2.89 -4.25
CA ALA A 636 -5.89 -1.55 -4.14
C ALA A 636 -6.91 -1.40 -3.02
N ASP A 637 -7.83 -2.36 -2.87
CA ASP A 637 -8.86 -2.33 -1.85
C ASP A 637 -8.26 -2.37 -0.44
N ALA A 638 -7.36 -3.32 -0.20
CA ALA A 638 -6.69 -3.44 1.10
C ALA A 638 -5.86 -2.20 1.45
N ALA A 639 -5.13 -1.63 0.48
CA ALA A 639 -4.31 -0.44 0.69
C ALA A 639 -5.16 0.80 0.99
N VAL A 640 -6.23 1.02 0.22
CA VAL A 640 -7.15 2.14 0.43
C VAL A 640 -7.88 2.01 1.77
N ARG A 641 -8.35 0.82 2.15
CA ARG A 641 -8.97 0.57 3.45
C ARG A 641 -8.02 0.82 4.62
N ARG A 642 -6.74 0.49 4.47
CA ARG A 642 -5.71 0.82 5.45
C ARG A 642 -5.54 2.33 5.59
N ALA A 643 -5.49 3.07 4.48
CA ALA A 643 -5.38 4.53 4.48
C ALA A 643 -6.60 5.21 5.12
N VAL A 644 -7.82 4.70 4.85
CA VAL A 644 -9.08 5.15 5.49
C VAL A 644 -9.01 4.98 7.00
N ALA A 645 -8.59 3.82 7.47
CA ALA A 645 -8.49 3.53 8.89
C ALA A 645 -7.50 4.47 9.60
N LEU A 646 -6.35 4.73 8.98
CA LEU A 646 -5.36 5.67 9.49
C LEU A 646 -5.87 7.11 9.54
N GLN A 647 -6.58 7.55 8.49
CA GLN A 647 -7.19 8.88 8.46
C GLN A 647 -8.22 9.04 9.57
N ARG A 648 -9.17 8.11 9.70
CA ARG A 648 -10.22 8.16 10.72
C ARG A 648 -9.65 8.14 12.13
N SER A 649 -8.59 7.37 12.37
CA SER A 649 -7.90 7.35 13.66
C SER A 649 -7.23 8.70 13.96
N ALA A 650 -6.65 9.36 12.98
CA ALA A 650 -6.07 10.69 13.13
C ALA A 650 -7.14 11.77 13.37
N ASP A 651 -8.27 11.69 12.65
CA ASP A 651 -9.40 12.61 12.82
C ASP A 651 -10.00 12.48 14.22
N LEU A 652 -10.15 11.27 14.75
CA LEU A 652 -10.59 11.03 16.13
C LEU A 652 -9.58 11.60 17.13
N ALA A 653 -8.28 11.36 16.96
CA ALA A 653 -7.25 11.91 17.83
C ALA A 653 -7.26 13.45 17.83
N ASN A 654 -7.47 14.09 16.67
CA ASN A 654 -7.60 15.54 16.56
C ASN A 654 -8.86 16.08 17.24
N LEU A 655 -9.99 15.37 17.09
CA LEU A 655 -11.25 15.73 17.77
C LEU A 655 -11.12 15.70 19.31
N TYR A 656 -10.37 14.75 19.86
CA TYR A 656 -10.15 14.62 21.29
C TYR A 656 -9.04 15.53 21.81
N SER A 657 -8.00 15.83 21.02
CA SER A 657 -6.92 16.76 21.42
C SER A 657 -7.37 18.22 21.52
N GLY A 658 -8.42 18.60 20.77
CA GLY A 658 -9.02 19.95 20.83
C GLY A 658 -10.00 20.17 21.99
N ARG A 659 -10.37 19.13 22.72
CA ARG A 659 -11.23 19.25 23.92
C ARG A 659 -10.37 19.11 25.16
N SER A 660 -10.01 20.27 25.74
CA SER A 660 -9.57 20.35 27.13
C SER A 660 -10.71 19.83 28.00
N ILE A 661 -10.62 18.56 28.41
CA ILE A 661 -11.54 18.03 29.41
C ILE A 661 -11.07 18.63 30.72
N PHE A 662 -11.74 19.69 31.18
CA PHE A 662 -11.69 20.08 32.58
C PHE A 662 -12.37 18.95 33.37
N VAL A 663 -11.59 18.21 34.14
CA VAL A 663 -12.05 17.40 35.27
C VAL A 663 -12.06 18.27 36.51
#